data_0a67c39f2eb88be4f50a46525e137e8f
#
_entry.id   0a67c39f2eb88be4f50a46525e137e8f
#
_cell.length_a   1.000
_cell.length_b   1.000
_cell.length_c   1.000
_cell.angle_alpha   90.00
_cell.angle_beta   90.00
_cell.angle_gamma   90.00
#
_symmetry.space_group_name_H-M   'P 1'
#
loop_
_entity.id
_entity.type
_entity.pdbx_description
1 polymer ?
#
loop_
_entity_poly.entity_id
_entity_poly.type
_entity_poly.pdbx_seq_one_letter_code
_entity_poly.pdbx_strand_id
1 'polypeptide(L)'
;MKSYQPADIRNFAIVGHASSGKTMLSEAMLMCGGVISRMGRIADGSTVSDYHVSEKNRQISVSASLLHTEWAGKKFNLIDTPGYLDFISEGLGALRVGDSALVVVHAQHGLGVGTERVWDYATGYGIPKMIVVNAVDKENVDFDAVVKQLQERFGRHVFPLSVPVNPGPGFNKILDVLRNEIVTYATDYSGKYKEEPASGEWQAKAKDRHSQLIELIAESDDSLMNKFFEQGSLSEEEFRSGIHAAIQKQQLIPLFCTSAENNIGVARVMDFIAKYGSSPVDRKKVKAVDASDKEVDVALDSSDPVLYVFKTMSEAHFGELSFFRIYSGSVSTGMDLYNSDRKANERIGQIYLLNGQNREAANTLGPGDIAAVVKLKVTHTGNTLCSAKKRVTLPKVVYPKPNIHAALVAKVKGEEDKVASGLAALHQEDPTFLYVVDAELHQTIISAQGELHLEVVADRLRRRHNVHVELAEPRVRYRETIRARGDSKYRHKKQTGGAGQFAEVWMRIEPKPRDTGIEFTNSLVGQNVDRVYVPSVEKGVNQACTEGILAGYRVVDVKIDFYDGKMHPVDSKDIAFRIAGYFAFKEAFTAARPCLLEPINTVEIRIPEDCMGKVMGDLSSRRGKIQGMDSDGAFQVIKAHVPAKDLYHYSSTLRSLTGGRGVHMEEFSHYEEMPRDAAEKVIEEAKKRKASPEPH
;
A
#
# COMPACT_ATOMS: atom_id res chain seq x y z
N MET A 1 12.42 -26.53 -21.94
CA MET A 1 12.05 -25.16 -22.21
C MET A 1 13.08 -24.44 -23.05
N LYS A 2 12.70 -23.54 -23.96
CA LYS A 2 13.57 -22.73 -24.78
C LYS A 2 14.28 -21.67 -23.92
N SER A 3 15.61 -21.55 -24.08
CA SER A 3 16.39 -20.49 -23.41
C SER A 3 16.28 -19.20 -24.21
N TYR A 4 15.98 -18.08 -23.54
CA TYR A 4 15.87 -16.75 -24.15
C TYR A 4 17.08 -15.89 -23.76
N GLN A 5 17.59 -15.13 -24.72
CA GLN A 5 18.57 -14.09 -24.43
C GLN A 5 17.88 -12.87 -23.83
N PRO A 6 18.55 -12.05 -23.02
CA PRO A 6 17.96 -10.85 -22.44
C PRO A 6 17.30 -9.91 -23.46
N ALA A 7 17.86 -9.81 -24.68
CA ALA A 7 17.28 -9.02 -25.78
C ALA A 7 15.96 -9.57 -26.31
N ASP A 8 15.63 -10.83 -26.02
CA ASP A 8 14.42 -11.50 -26.47
C ASP A 8 13.34 -11.60 -25.39
N ILE A 9 13.60 -11.04 -24.21
CA ILE A 9 12.65 -10.97 -23.09
C ILE A 9 11.93 -9.61 -23.09
N ARG A 10 10.65 -9.61 -22.75
CA ARG A 10 9.82 -8.44 -22.57
C ARG A 10 9.12 -8.53 -21.21
N ASN A 11 9.58 -7.77 -20.23
CA ASN A 11 9.00 -7.70 -18.90
C ASN A 11 8.14 -6.45 -18.77
N PHE A 12 6.84 -6.59 -18.63
CA PHE A 12 5.98 -5.42 -18.45
C PHE A 12 4.88 -5.63 -17.41
N ALA A 13 4.66 -4.55 -16.65
CA ALA A 13 3.57 -4.48 -15.70
C ALA A 13 2.31 -3.94 -16.38
N ILE A 14 1.20 -4.65 -16.28
CA ILE A 14 -0.12 -4.19 -16.74
C ILE A 14 -0.77 -3.46 -15.58
N VAL A 15 -0.85 -2.13 -15.66
CA VAL A 15 -1.28 -1.24 -14.60
C VAL A 15 -2.41 -0.32 -15.07
N GLY A 16 -3.09 0.36 -14.15
CA GLY A 16 -4.18 1.27 -14.47
C GLY A 16 -5.29 1.23 -13.42
N HIS A 17 -6.29 2.07 -13.56
CA HIS A 17 -7.41 2.15 -12.63
C HIS A 17 -8.22 0.85 -12.54
N ALA A 18 -9.00 0.69 -11.48
CA ALA A 18 -9.96 -0.41 -11.34
C ALA A 18 -10.91 -0.45 -12.55
N SER A 19 -11.33 -1.65 -12.94
CA SER A 19 -12.26 -1.89 -14.06
C SER A 19 -11.82 -1.37 -15.43
N SER A 20 -10.52 -1.03 -15.63
CA SER A 20 -10.01 -0.64 -16.96
C SER A 20 -9.85 -1.82 -17.94
N GLY A 21 -10.00 -3.07 -17.46
CA GLY A 21 -9.91 -4.29 -18.27
C GLY A 21 -8.50 -4.89 -18.36
N LYS A 22 -7.62 -4.63 -17.39
CA LYS A 22 -6.26 -5.19 -17.32
C LYS A 22 -6.23 -6.70 -17.42
N THR A 23 -6.99 -7.37 -16.58
CA THR A 23 -7.10 -8.84 -16.56
C THR A 23 -7.64 -9.41 -17.86
N MET A 24 -8.64 -8.75 -18.47
CA MET A 24 -9.13 -9.19 -19.79
C MET A 24 -8.10 -8.96 -20.88
N LEU A 25 -7.27 -7.91 -20.79
CA LEU A 25 -6.16 -7.70 -21.72
C LEU A 25 -5.08 -8.79 -21.55
N SER A 26 -4.78 -9.19 -20.33
CA SER A 26 -3.87 -10.31 -20.02
C SER A 26 -4.41 -11.63 -20.60
N GLU A 27 -5.70 -11.92 -20.42
CA GLU A 27 -6.37 -13.10 -21.00
C GLU A 27 -6.28 -13.12 -22.54
N ALA A 28 -6.56 -11.97 -23.17
CA ALA A 28 -6.47 -11.85 -24.63
C ALA A 28 -5.03 -12.05 -25.14
N MET A 29 -4.03 -11.54 -24.42
CA MET A 29 -2.61 -11.78 -24.76
C MET A 29 -2.22 -13.25 -24.63
N LEU A 30 -2.68 -13.96 -23.58
CA LEU A 30 -2.47 -15.40 -23.44
C LEU A 30 -3.17 -16.22 -24.54
N MET A 31 -4.37 -15.79 -24.94
CA MET A 31 -5.10 -16.39 -26.07
C MET A 31 -4.36 -16.19 -27.40
N CYS A 32 -3.89 -14.96 -27.68
CA CYS A 32 -3.12 -14.68 -28.88
C CYS A 32 -1.83 -15.51 -28.93
N GLY A 33 -1.13 -15.65 -27.80
CA GLY A 33 0.09 -16.45 -27.68
C GLY A 33 -0.13 -17.97 -27.60
N GLY A 34 -1.39 -18.43 -27.65
CA GLY A 34 -1.74 -19.86 -27.66
C GLY A 34 -1.55 -20.58 -26.32
N VAL A 35 -1.38 -19.84 -25.21
CA VAL A 35 -1.27 -20.41 -23.86
C VAL A 35 -2.61 -20.96 -23.39
N ILE A 36 -3.69 -20.30 -23.75
CA ILE A 36 -5.06 -20.72 -23.49
C ILE A 36 -5.82 -20.88 -24.81
N SER A 37 -6.71 -21.84 -24.86
CA SER A 37 -7.55 -22.10 -26.04
C SER A 37 -8.86 -21.34 -26.02
N ARG A 38 -9.26 -20.79 -24.88
CA ARG A 38 -10.46 -19.99 -24.64
C ARG A 38 -10.21 -18.97 -23.56
N MET A 39 -10.63 -17.74 -23.80
CA MET A 39 -10.56 -16.67 -22.80
C MET A 39 -11.48 -16.95 -21.62
N GLY A 40 -10.96 -16.77 -20.40
CA GLY A 40 -11.76 -16.73 -19.18
C GLY A 40 -12.56 -15.44 -19.06
N ARG A 41 -13.48 -15.38 -18.10
CA ARG A 41 -14.26 -14.19 -17.75
C ARG A 41 -14.22 -13.93 -16.26
N ILE A 42 -14.14 -12.67 -15.87
CA ILE A 42 -14.13 -12.26 -14.46
C ILE A 42 -15.43 -12.68 -13.78
N ALA A 43 -16.57 -12.48 -14.44
CA ALA A 43 -17.88 -12.86 -13.90
C ALA A 43 -18.02 -14.35 -13.58
N ASP A 44 -17.34 -15.20 -14.36
CA ASP A 44 -17.37 -16.67 -14.19
C ASP A 44 -16.25 -17.16 -13.25
N GLY A 45 -15.34 -16.26 -12.79
CA GLY A 45 -14.16 -16.62 -12.01
C GLY A 45 -13.21 -17.58 -12.72
N SER A 46 -13.16 -17.51 -14.06
CA SER A 46 -12.43 -18.45 -14.92
C SER A 46 -11.16 -17.88 -15.56
N THR A 47 -10.79 -16.62 -15.23
CA THR A 47 -9.55 -16.00 -15.71
C THR A 47 -8.32 -16.66 -15.12
N VAL A 48 -7.21 -16.64 -15.85
CA VAL A 48 -5.93 -17.21 -15.41
C VAL A 48 -5.33 -16.39 -14.27
N SER A 49 -5.48 -15.06 -14.31
CA SER A 49 -4.92 -14.15 -13.31
C SER A 49 -5.61 -14.24 -11.95
N ASP A 50 -6.95 -14.14 -11.93
CA ASP A 50 -7.77 -14.07 -10.72
C ASP A 50 -8.17 -15.47 -10.25
N TYR A 51 -7.20 -16.28 -9.86
CA TYR A 51 -7.45 -17.69 -9.49
C TYR A 51 -7.75 -17.90 -8.00
N HIS A 52 -7.44 -16.93 -7.13
CA HIS A 52 -7.73 -17.03 -5.71
C HIS A 52 -9.22 -16.91 -5.40
N VAL A 53 -9.70 -17.69 -4.43
CA VAL A 53 -11.11 -17.68 -4.02
C VAL A 53 -11.60 -16.29 -3.60
N SER A 54 -10.72 -15.48 -2.98
CA SER A 54 -11.03 -14.10 -2.59
C SER A 54 -11.28 -13.20 -3.80
N GLU A 55 -10.57 -13.40 -4.90
CA GLU A 55 -10.72 -12.67 -6.16
C GLU A 55 -11.99 -13.08 -6.90
N LYS A 56 -12.19 -14.39 -7.05
CA LYS A 56 -13.40 -14.95 -7.67
C LYS A 56 -14.68 -14.51 -6.98
N ASN A 57 -14.71 -14.55 -5.64
CA ASN A 57 -15.90 -14.15 -4.88
C ASN A 57 -16.19 -12.65 -4.96
N ARG A 58 -15.16 -11.81 -5.08
CA ARG A 58 -15.30 -10.36 -5.18
C ARG A 58 -15.34 -9.85 -6.63
N GLN A 59 -14.99 -10.70 -7.60
CA GLN A 59 -14.84 -10.34 -9.02
C GLN A 59 -13.86 -9.18 -9.25
N ILE A 60 -12.80 -9.12 -8.45
CA ILE A 60 -11.73 -8.14 -8.54
C ILE A 60 -10.38 -8.80 -8.29
N SER A 61 -9.34 -8.29 -8.95
CA SER A 61 -7.96 -8.67 -8.66
C SER A 61 -7.53 -8.07 -7.32
N VAL A 62 -6.92 -8.89 -6.47
CA VAL A 62 -6.41 -8.53 -5.13
C VAL A 62 -4.88 -8.67 -5.08
N SER A 63 -4.34 -9.58 -5.87
CA SER A 63 -2.91 -9.88 -5.95
C SER A 63 -2.40 -9.75 -7.38
N ALA A 64 -1.14 -9.33 -7.55
CA ALA A 64 -0.51 -9.38 -8.87
C ALA A 64 -0.27 -10.83 -9.30
N SER A 65 -0.61 -11.14 -10.55
CA SER A 65 -0.39 -12.45 -11.15
C SER A 65 0.72 -12.40 -12.18
N LEU A 66 1.67 -13.34 -12.07
CA LEU A 66 2.72 -13.52 -13.07
C LEU A 66 2.22 -14.46 -14.16
N LEU A 67 2.33 -13.99 -15.39
CA LEU A 67 1.92 -14.69 -16.60
C LEU A 67 3.07 -14.66 -17.61
N HIS A 68 3.14 -15.63 -18.49
CA HIS A 68 4.09 -15.61 -19.58
C HIS A 68 3.49 -16.19 -20.87
N THR A 69 3.99 -15.69 -22.00
CA THR A 69 3.65 -16.21 -23.32
C THR A 69 4.81 -15.98 -24.28
N GLU A 70 4.80 -16.68 -25.42
CA GLU A 70 5.72 -16.44 -26.53
C GLU A 70 4.99 -15.69 -27.64
N TRP A 71 5.63 -14.65 -28.20
CA TRP A 71 5.09 -13.89 -29.33
C TRP A 71 6.19 -13.38 -30.24
N ALA A 72 6.07 -13.61 -31.54
CA ALA A 72 7.05 -13.16 -32.54
C ALA A 72 8.52 -13.49 -32.18
N GLY A 73 8.77 -14.66 -31.60
CA GLY A 73 10.09 -15.13 -31.19
C GLY A 73 10.62 -14.52 -29.88
N LYS A 74 9.83 -13.70 -29.19
CA LYS A 74 10.16 -13.10 -27.88
C LYS A 74 9.38 -13.79 -26.77
N LYS A 75 9.97 -13.82 -25.57
CA LYS A 75 9.32 -14.22 -24.33
C LYS A 75 8.72 -13.00 -23.66
N PHE A 76 7.43 -13.02 -23.43
CA PHE A 76 6.71 -12.00 -22.69
C PHE A 76 6.48 -12.47 -21.26
N ASN A 77 6.95 -11.74 -20.29
CA ASN A 77 6.60 -11.87 -18.89
C ASN A 77 5.63 -10.71 -18.56
N LEU A 78 4.38 -11.04 -18.33
CA LEU A 78 3.33 -10.10 -18.00
C LEU A 78 3.08 -10.15 -16.50
N ILE A 79 2.96 -9.01 -15.86
CA ILE A 79 2.54 -8.92 -14.47
C ILE A 79 1.21 -8.18 -14.43
N ASP A 80 0.11 -8.94 -14.34
CA ASP A 80 -1.24 -8.38 -14.20
C ASP A 80 -1.45 -7.88 -12.78
N THR A 81 -1.84 -6.62 -12.60
CA THR A 81 -1.91 -5.98 -11.29
C THR A 81 -3.33 -5.55 -10.90
N PRO A 82 -3.67 -5.56 -9.60
CA PRO A 82 -4.90 -4.98 -9.11
C PRO A 82 -5.03 -3.51 -9.48
N GLY A 83 -6.24 -3.04 -9.75
CA GLY A 83 -6.50 -1.65 -10.08
C GLY A 83 -7.01 -0.80 -8.92
N TYR A 84 -7.40 -1.41 -7.82
CA TYR A 84 -7.79 -0.71 -6.60
C TYR A 84 -6.55 -0.20 -5.84
N LEU A 85 -6.58 1.05 -5.41
CA LEU A 85 -5.48 1.67 -4.66
C LEU A 85 -5.20 0.98 -3.32
N ASP A 86 -6.16 0.24 -2.82
CA ASP A 86 -6.05 -0.60 -1.63
C ASP A 86 -4.93 -1.66 -1.77
N PHE A 87 -4.64 -2.08 -3.01
CA PHE A 87 -3.60 -3.08 -3.34
C PHE A 87 -2.44 -2.47 -4.15
N ILE A 88 -2.15 -1.19 -3.94
CA ILE A 88 -1.11 -0.47 -4.68
C ILE A 88 0.29 -1.10 -4.53
N SER A 89 0.55 -1.80 -3.42
CA SER A 89 1.79 -2.54 -3.19
C SER A 89 2.11 -3.53 -4.31
N GLU A 90 1.11 -4.22 -4.80
CA GLU A 90 1.23 -5.19 -5.89
C GLU A 90 1.67 -4.51 -7.20
N GLY A 91 1.07 -3.35 -7.51
CA GLY A 91 1.47 -2.53 -8.65
C GLY A 91 2.89 -2.00 -8.54
N LEU A 92 3.28 -1.54 -7.35
CA LEU A 92 4.64 -1.05 -7.08
C LEU A 92 5.69 -2.16 -7.23
N GLY A 93 5.40 -3.36 -6.72
CA GLY A 93 6.24 -4.54 -6.90
C GLY A 93 6.42 -4.90 -8.38
N ALA A 94 5.33 -4.88 -9.15
CA ALA A 94 5.35 -5.15 -10.58
C ALA A 94 6.14 -4.09 -11.37
N LEU A 95 5.93 -2.80 -11.10
CA LEU A 95 6.67 -1.69 -11.72
C LEU A 95 8.16 -1.75 -11.40
N ARG A 96 8.54 -2.16 -10.17
CA ARG A 96 9.94 -2.28 -9.76
C ARG A 96 10.72 -3.27 -10.60
N VAL A 97 10.07 -4.35 -11.03
CA VAL A 97 10.69 -5.43 -11.80
C VAL A 97 10.32 -5.44 -13.28
N GLY A 98 9.40 -4.61 -13.73
CA GLY A 98 9.07 -4.40 -15.14
C GLY A 98 10.14 -3.59 -15.87
N ASP A 99 10.36 -3.84 -17.17
CA ASP A 99 11.16 -2.99 -18.06
C ASP A 99 10.31 -1.92 -18.74
N SER A 100 8.99 -2.09 -18.74
CA SER A 100 8.00 -1.11 -19.19
C SER A 100 6.69 -1.25 -18.43
N ALA A 101 5.85 -0.23 -18.51
CA ALA A 101 4.49 -0.22 -17.98
C ALA A 101 3.47 -0.13 -19.13
N LEU A 102 2.53 -1.06 -19.16
CA LEU A 102 1.36 -1.01 -20.04
C LEU A 102 0.19 -0.46 -19.26
N VAL A 103 -0.10 0.82 -19.47
CA VAL A 103 -1.12 1.57 -18.72
C VAL A 103 -2.47 1.43 -19.41
N VAL A 104 -3.41 0.75 -18.77
CA VAL A 104 -4.73 0.48 -19.35
C VAL A 104 -5.74 1.51 -18.86
N VAL A 105 -6.41 2.15 -19.81
CA VAL A 105 -7.43 3.19 -19.60
C VAL A 105 -8.76 2.73 -20.21
N HIS A 106 -9.87 2.95 -19.52
CA HIS A 106 -11.18 2.58 -20.04
C HIS A 106 -11.73 3.65 -20.99
N ALA A 107 -12.17 3.26 -22.19
CA ALA A 107 -12.58 4.21 -23.21
C ALA A 107 -13.81 5.07 -22.86
N GLN A 108 -14.72 4.58 -22.00
CA GLN A 108 -15.89 5.35 -21.54
C GLN A 108 -15.57 6.28 -20.36
N HIS A 109 -14.64 5.86 -19.49
CA HIS A 109 -14.40 6.54 -18.21
C HIS A 109 -13.18 7.48 -18.26
N GLY A 110 -12.33 7.30 -19.28
CA GLY A 110 -11.11 8.08 -19.43
C GLY A 110 -10.12 7.90 -18.29
N LEU A 111 -9.47 8.99 -17.88
CA LEU A 111 -8.41 9.01 -16.90
C LEU A 111 -8.95 8.84 -15.47
N GLY A 112 -8.66 7.70 -14.85
CA GLY A 112 -9.00 7.44 -13.45
C GLY A 112 -7.82 7.72 -12.51
N VAL A 113 -8.11 7.95 -11.23
CA VAL A 113 -7.11 8.25 -10.18
C VAL A 113 -6.05 7.15 -10.05
N GLY A 114 -6.46 5.88 -10.14
CA GLY A 114 -5.52 4.76 -10.13
C GLY A 114 -4.50 4.83 -11.27
N THR A 115 -4.93 5.32 -12.45
CA THR A 115 -4.04 5.54 -13.61
C THR A 115 -3.02 6.63 -13.33
N GLU A 116 -3.44 7.77 -12.76
CA GLU A 116 -2.52 8.86 -12.39
C GLU A 116 -1.48 8.38 -11.38
N ARG A 117 -1.89 7.64 -10.36
CA ARG A 117 -0.99 7.12 -9.32
C ARG A 117 0.06 6.16 -9.88
N VAL A 118 -0.35 5.16 -10.66
CA VAL A 118 0.62 4.21 -11.25
C VAL A 118 1.52 4.89 -12.27
N TRP A 119 1.03 5.94 -12.95
CA TRP A 119 1.83 6.77 -13.85
C TRP A 119 2.95 7.49 -13.10
N ASP A 120 2.63 8.15 -11.98
CA ASP A 120 3.60 8.85 -11.14
C ASP A 120 4.68 7.88 -10.61
N TYR A 121 4.28 6.70 -10.16
CA TYR A 121 5.23 5.66 -9.72
C TYR A 121 6.10 5.14 -10.87
N ALA A 122 5.51 4.87 -12.05
CA ALA A 122 6.26 4.45 -13.22
C ALA A 122 7.28 5.52 -13.66
N THR A 123 6.91 6.81 -13.54
CA THR A 123 7.80 7.95 -13.78
C THR A 123 8.94 7.98 -12.75
N GLY A 124 8.64 7.79 -11.47
CA GLY A 124 9.63 7.73 -10.40
C GLY A 124 10.65 6.59 -10.58
N TYR A 125 10.23 5.46 -11.15
CA TYR A 125 11.14 4.36 -11.52
C TYR A 125 11.87 4.57 -12.86
N GLY A 126 11.53 5.62 -13.61
CA GLY A 126 12.13 5.93 -14.91
C GLY A 126 11.84 4.90 -16.00
N ILE A 127 10.78 4.08 -15.85
CA ILE A 127 10.44 3.05 -16.83
C ILE A 127 9.58 3.62 -17.96
N PRO A 128 9.80 3.18 -19.22
CA PRO A 128 8.97 3.55 -20.35
C PRO A 128 7.52 3.11 -20.18
N LYS A 129 6.61 3.91 -20.69
CA LYS A 129 5.17 3.70 -20.61
C LYS A 129 4.56 3.56 -21.99
N MET A 130 3.55 2.69 -22.09
CA MET A 130 2.66 2.56 -23.25
C MET A 130 1.22 2.60 -22.73
N ILE A 131 0.31 3.19 -23.50
CA ILE A 131 -1.10 3.30 -23.11
C ILE A 131 -1.96 2.38 -23.99
N VAL A 132 -2.91 1.70 -23.36
CA VAL A 132 -3.97 0.95 -24.04
C VAL A 132 -5.31 1.52 -23.61
N VAL A 133 -6.01 2.20 -24.53
CA VAL A 133 -7.40 2.59 -24.36
C VAL A 133 -8.25 1.39 -24.72
N ASN A 134 -8.80 0.74 -23.70
CA ASN A 134 -9.54 -0.51 -23.79
C ASN A 134 -11.05 -0.28 -23.70
N ALA A 135 -11.83 -1.30 -24.09
CA ALA A 135 -13.28 -1.28 -24.11
C ALA A 135 -13.87 -0.26 -25.10
N VAL A 136 -13.22 -0.11 -26.26
CA VAL A 136 -13.66 0.79 -27.35
C VAL A 136 -14.96 0.29 -28.01
N ASP A 137 -15.35 -0.96 -27.76
CA ASP A 137 -16.61 -1.58 -28.20
C ASP A 137 -17.86 -1.17 -27.41
N LYS A 138 -17.69 -0.42 -26.32
CA LYS A 138 -18.81 -0.01 -25.45
C LYS A 138 -19.57 1.19 -26.06
N GLU A 139 -20.82 1.37 -25.64
CA GLU A 139 -21.65 2.51 -26.05
C GLU A 139 -21.06 3.85 -25.58
N ASN A 140 -21.35 4.93 -26.29
CA ASN A 140 -20.96 6.31 -25.93
C ASN A 140 -19.45 6.51 -25.71
N VAL A 141 -18.60 5.83 -26.48
CA VAL A 141 -17.16 5.99 -26.46
C VAL A 141 -16.77 7.17 -27.34
N ASP A 142 -16.07 8.16 -26.78
CA ASP A 142 -15.37 9.23 -27.50
C ASP A 142 -13.86 9.04 -27.33
N PHE A 143 -13.25 8.35 -28.28
CA PHE A 143 -11.83 8.04 -28.27
C PHE A 143 -10.95 9.32 -28.35
N ASP A 144 -11.31 10.27 -29.17
CA ASP A 144 -10.53 11.50 -29.37
C ASP A 144 -10.58 12.37 -28.09
N ALA A 145 -11.71 12.41 -27.38
CA ALA A 145 -11.81 13.08 -26.08
C ALA A 145 -10.90 12.41 -25.02
N VAL A 146 -10.84 11.08 -24.98
CA VAL A 146 -9.93 10.35 -24.07
C VAL A 146 -8.48 10.64 -24.42
N VAL A 147 -8.09 10.61 -25.68
CA VAL A 147 -6.73 10.96 -26.12
C VAL A 147 -6.36 12.37 -25.68
N LYS A 148 -7.26 13.36 -25.92
CA LYS A 148 -7.06 14.74 -25.49
C LYS A 148 -6.84 14.85 -23.99
N GLN A 149 -7.69 14.19 -23.18
CA GLN A 149 -7.55 14.17 -21.72
C GLN A 149 -6.18 13.60 -21.28
N LEU A 150 -5.72 12.53 -21.93
CA LEU A 150 -4.42 11.94 -21.64
C LEU A 150 -3.26 12.86 -22.03
N GLN A 151 -3.38 13.56 -23.17
CA GLN A 151 -2.37 14.53 -23.62
C GLN A 151 -2.33 15.78 -22.73
N GLU A 152 -3.47 16.28 -22.26
CA GLU A 152 -3.55 17.39 -21.30
C GLU A 152 -2.88 17.04 -19.98
N ARG A 153 -3.03 15.79 -19.50
CA ARG A 153 -2.48 15.36 -18.22
C ARG A 153 -1.02 14.88 -18.30
N PHE A 154 -0.64 14.18 -19.37
CA PHE A 154 0.65 13.49 -19.48
C PHE A 154 1.58 14.08 -20.57
N GLY A 155 1.10 15.07 -21.30
CA GLY A 155 1.86 15.77 -22.30
C GLY A 155 1.65 15.28 -23.74
N ARG A 156 2.12 16.10 -24.70
CA ARG A 156 1.99 15.86 -26.15
C ARG A 156 2.73 14.60 -26.65
N HIS A 157 3.59 14.03 -25.83
CA HIS A 157 4.32 12.80 -26.14
C HIS A 157 3.42 11.55 -26.17
N VAL A 158 2.21 11.64 -25.62
CA VAL A 158 1.17 10.61 -25.76
C VAL A 158 0.65 10.65 -27.20
N PHE A 159 0.99 9.61 -27.96
CA PHE A 159 0.69 9.59 -29.39
C PHE A 159 -0.08 8.31 -29.80
N PRO A 160 -1.27 8.45 -30.44
CA PRO A 160 -2.06 7.31 -30.86
C PRO A 160 -1.46 6.65 -32.12
N LEU A 161 -0.93 5.45 -31.94
CA LEU A 161 -0.42 4.57 -33.01
C LEU A 161 -1.52 3.71 -33.63
N SER A 162 -2.64 3.54 -32.93
CA SER A 162 -3.82 2.93 -33.48
C SER A 162 -5.06 3.78 -33.17
N VAL A 163 -5.95 3.93 -34.15
CA VAL A 163 -7.16 4.75 -34.07
C VAL A 163 -8.37 3.88 -34.43
N PRO A 164 -9.45 3.87 -33.62
CA PRO A 164 -10.63 3.11 -33.97
C PRO A 164 -11.34 3.72 -35.19
N VAL A 165 -11.74 2.87 -36.15
CA VAL A 165 -12.49 3.29 -37.34
C VAL A 165 -13.97 3.32 -37.05
N ASN A 166 -14.47 2.35 -36.28
CA ASN A 166 -15.88 2.21 -35.90
C ASN A 166 -16.03 1.98 -34.38
N PRO A 167 -15.73 2.99 -33.53
CA PRO A 167 -15.88 2.84 -32.08
C PRO A 167 -17.34 2.59 -31.69
N GLY A 168 -17.54 1.90 -30.55
CA GLY A 168 -18.86 1.53 -30.06
C GLY A 168 -19.28 0.10 -30.41
N PRO A 169 -20.56 -0.25 -30.21
CA PRO A 169 -21.06 -1.60 -30.48
C PRO A 169 -20.74 -2.05 -31.92
N GLY A 170 -20.15 -3.24 -32.03
CA GLY A 170 -19.67 -3.76 -33.32
C GLY A 170 -18.28 -3.27 -33.76
N PHE A 171 -17.51 -2.64 -32.82
CA PHE A 171 -16.12 -2.28 -33.04
C PHE A 171 -15.29 -3.48 -33.51
N ASN A 172 -14.69 -3.36 -34.70
CA ASN A 172 -13.79 -4.38 -35.24
C ASN A 172 -12.76 -3.87 -36.22
N LYS A 173 -12.70 -2.55 -36.46
CA LYS A 173 -11.76 -1.94 -37.42
C LYS A 173 -10.85 -0.91 -36.74
N ILE A 174 -9.57 -1.02 -37.01
CA ILE A 174 -8.52 -0.14 -36.46
C ILE A 174 -7.68 0.39 -37.60
N LEU A 175 -7.39 1.70 -37.60
CA LEU A 175 -6.35 2.31 -38.42
C LEU A 175 -5.00 2.12 -37.71
N ASP A 176 -4.09 1.41 -38.35
CA ASP A 176 -2.68 1.29 -37.94
C ASP A 176 -1.87 2.47 -38.56
N VAL A 177 -1.46 3.40 -37.71
CA VAL A 177 -0.73 4.62 -38.15
C VAL A 177 0.71 4.29 -38.61
N LEU A 178 1.32 3.24 -38.03
CA LEU A 178 2.68 2.85 -38.39
C LEU A 178 2.77 2.29 -39.82
N ARG A 179 1.73 1.54 -40.25
CA ARG A 179 1.74 0.83 -41.52
C ARG A 179 0.85 1.48 -42.57
N ASN A 180 0.07 2.50 -42.20
CA ASN A 180 -0.97 3.13 -43.02
C ASN A 180 -2.00 2.14 -43.56
N GLU A 181 -2.46 1.22 -42.69
CA GLU A 181 -3.36 0.13 -43.01
C GLU A 181 -4.60 0.17 -42.13
N ILE A 182 -5.72 -0.34 -42.64
CA ILE A 182 -6.91 -0.67 -41.86
C ILE A 182 -6.87 -2.17 -41.53
N VAL A 183 -6.91 -2.48 -40.24
CA VAL A 183 -6.95 -3.82 -39.72
C VAL A 183 -8.37 -4.17 -39.34
N THR A 184 -8.97 -5.15 -40.01
CA THR A 184 -10.34 -5.64 -39.73
C THR A 184 -10.28 -6.97 -39.00
N TYR A 185 -10.78 -7.01 -37.77
CA TYR A 185 -10.79 -8.20 -36.90
C TYR A 185 -12.03 -9.04 -37.12
N ALA A 186 -11.89 -10.37 -36.96
CA ALA A 186 -12.98 -11.28 -36.84
C ALA A 186 -13.74 -11.06 -35.52
N THR A 187 -15.08 -11.28 -35.54
CA THR A 187 -15.95 -11.07 -34.35
C THR A 187 -16.20 -12.39 -33.60
N ASP A 188 -15.32 -13.36 -33.76
CA ASP A 188 -15.40 -14.70 -33.17
C ASP A 188 -14.50 -14.90 -31.96
N TYR A 189 -13.98 -13.78 -31.38
CA TYR A 189 -13.02 -13.73 -30.26
C TYR A 189 -11.65 -14.34 -30.55
N SER A 190 -11.39 -14.80 -31.79
CA SER A 190 -10.13 -15.46 -32.16
C SER A 190 -8.94 -14.50 -32.24
N GLY A 191 -9.16 -13.19 -32.31
CA GLY A 191 -8.13 -12.19 -32.56
C GLY A 191 -7.57 -12.22 -34.00
N LYS A 192 -8.13 -13.05 -34.91
CA LYS A 192 -7.71 -13.08 -36.31
C LYS A 192 -8.11 -11.81 -37.02
N TYR A 193 -7.30 -11.35 -37.94
CA TYR A 193 -7.52 -10.11 -38.68
C TYR A 193 -7.12 -10.19 -40.14
N LYS A 194 -7.58 -9.21 -40.91
CA LYS A 194 -7.15 -8.92 -42.27
C LYS A 194 -6.61 -7.50 -42.34
N GLU A 195 -5.60 -7.32 -43.18
CA GLU A 195 -4.94 -6.03 -43.41
C GLU A 195 -5.29 -5.52 -44.80
N GLU A 196 -5.65 -4.25 -44.91
CA GLU A 196 -5.93 -3.59 -46.16
C GLU A 196 -5.32 -2.19 -46.15
N PRO A 197 -4.74 -1.67 -47.25
CA PRO A 197 -4.24 -0.31 -47.31
C PRO A 197 -5.35 0.68 -46.93
N ALA A 198 -4.98 1.73 -46.15
CA ALA A 198 -5.93 2.78 -45.82
C ALA A 198 -6.41 3.51 -47.10
N SER A 199 -7.70 3.74 -47.22
CA SER A 199 -8.33 4.35 -48.37
C SER A 199 -9.29 5.47 -47.99
N GLY A 200 -9.62 6.33 -48.94
CA GLY A 200 -10.54 7.46 -48.74
C GLY A 200 -10.05 8.43 -47.64
N GLU A 201 -10.95 8.84 -46.78
CA GLU A 201 -10.65 9.75 -45.65
C GLU A 201 -9.59 9.22 -44.69
N TRP A 202 -9.56 7.89 -44.48
CA TRP A 202 -8.61 7.24 -43.62
C TRP A 202 -7.18 7.24 -44.15
N GLN A 203 -7.00 7.33 -45.48
CA GLN A 203 -5.68 7.46 -46.07
C GLN A 203 -5.06 8.84 -45.75
N ALA A 204 -5.86 9.91 -45.85
CA ALA A 204 -5.41 11.26 -45.48
C ALA A 204 -5.09 11.35 -44.00
N LYS A 205 -5.97 10.82 -43.14
CA LYS A 205 -5.76 10.79 -41.66
C LYS A 205 -4.53 9.95 -41.26
N ALA A 206 -4.29 8.82 -41.94
CA ALA A 206 -3.13 7.99 -41.72
C ALA A 206 -1.83 8.69 -42.05
N LYS A 207 -1.76 9.34 -43.24
CA LYS A 207 -0.58 10.07 -43.68
C LYS A 207 -0.25 11.27 -42.78
N ASP A 208 -1.26 12.04 -42.38
CA ASP A 208 -1.09 13.19 -41.49
C ASP A 208 -0.52 12.73 -40.14
N ARG A 209 -1.12 11.71 -39.50
CA ARG A 209 -0.63 11.16 -38.24
C ARG A 209 0.74 10.51 -38.38
N HIS A 210 1.02 9.83 -39.49
CA HIS A 210 2.33 9.25 -39.73
C HIS A 210 3.42 10.33 -39.84
N SER A 211 3.13 11.45 -40.52
CA SER A 211 4.05 12.59 -40.56
C SER A 211 4.31 13.21 -39.20
N GLN A 212 3.26 13.41 -38.39
CA GLN A 212 3.38 13.86 -37.01
C GLN A 212 4.23 12.91 -36.16
N LEU A 213 4.10 11.58 -36.35
CA LEU A 213 4.92 10.58 -35.67
C LEU A 213 6.41 10.71 -36.07
N ILE A 214 6.72 10.89 -37.36
CA ILE A 214 8.09 11.08 -37.83
C ILE A 214 8.70 12.33 -37.20
N GLU A 215 7.98 13.44 -37.15
CA GLU A 215 8.39 14.69 -36.49
C GLU A 215 8.72 14.44 -34.99
N LEU A 216 7.82 13.77 -34.29
CA LEU A 216 8.02 13.46 -32.87
C LEU A 216 9.24 12.55 -32.63
N ILE A 217 9.48 11.62 -33.54
CA ILE A 217 10.67 10.75 -33.48
C ILE A 217 11.93 11.55 -33.79
N ALA A 218 11.90 12.41 -34.82
CA ALA A 218 13.01 13.27 -35.16
C ALA A 218 13.39 14.21 -34.00
N GLU A 219 12.41 14.80 -33.32
CA GLU A 219 12.61 15.64 -32.12
C GLU A 219 13.36 14.92 -31.01
N SER A 220 13.34 13.57 -30.97
CA SER A 220 13.97 12.76 -29.92
C SER A 220 15.49 12.65 -29.98
N ASP A 221 16.09 13.03 -31.15
CA ASP A 221 17.53 12.89 -31.37
C ASP A 221 18.01 13.96 -32.38
N ASP A 222 19.02 14.74 -31.98
CA ASP A 222 19.56 15.84 -32.82
C ASP A 222 20.04 15.36 -34.20
N SER A 223 20.57 14.13 -34.29
CA SER A 223 21.02 13.58 -35.57
C SER A 223 19.86 13.24 -36.52
N LEU A 224 18.78 12.71 -35.95
CA LEU A 224 17.56 12.42 -36.69
C LEU A 224 16.84 13.71 -37.10
N MET A 225 16.85 14.71 -36.19
CA MET A 225 16.27 16.02 -36.48
C MET A 225 16.99 16.74 -37.67
N ASN A 226 18.33 16.73 -37.67
CA ASN A 226 19.10 17.33 -38.77
C ASN A 226 18.81 16.65 -40.12
N LYS A 227 18.78 15.29 -40.12
CA LYS A 227 18.44 14.53 -41.33
C LYS A 227 17.00 14.79 -41.80
N PHE A 228 16.07 14.86 -40.88
CA PHE A 228 14.68 15.19 -41.24
C PHE A 228 14.56 16.58 -41.85
N PHE A 229 15.30 17.58 -41.36
CA PHE A 229 15.33 18.93 -41.96
C PHE A 229 16.00 18.93 -43.34
N GLU A 230 17.03 18.13 -43.56
CA GLU A 230 17.75 18.05 -44.83
C GLU A 230 17.00 17.25 -45.90
N GLN A 231 16.35 16.16 -45.53
CA GLN A 231 15.79 15.18 -46.46
C GLN A 231 14.25 15.12 -46.44
N GLY A 232 13.59 15.74 -45.45
CA GLY A 232 12.14 15.74 -45.29
C GLY A 232 11.56 14.36 -44.86
N SER A 233 12.43 13.36 -44.64
CA SER A 233 12.03 11.99 -44.25
C SER A 233 13.15 11.27 -43.54
N LEU A 234 12.83 10.17 -42.84
CA LEU A 234 13.78 9.21 -42.26
C LEU A 234 13.75 7.90 -43.05
N SER A 235 14.89 7.23 -43.16
CA SER A 235 14.94 5.86 -43.68
C SER A 235 14.19 4.91 -42.74
N GLU A 236 13.76 3.73 -43.24
CA GLU A 236 13.04 2.75 -42.44
C GLU A 236 13.85 2.25 -41.23
N GLU A 237 15.16 2.14 -41.36
CA GLU A 237 16.06 1.72 -40.28
C GLU A 237 16.18 2.83 -39.21
N GLU A 238 16.35 4.09 -39.62
CA GLU A 238 16.38 5.26 -38.72
C GLU A 238 15.04 5.43 -38.00
N PHE A 239 13.94 5.28 -38.72
CA PHE A 239 12.61 5.31 -38.13
C PHE A 239 12.42 4.22 -37.06
N ARG A 240 12.85 2.98 -37.34
CA ARG A 240 12.77 1.85 -36.39
C ARG A 240 13.62 2.08 -35.15
N SER A 241 14.87 2.47 -35.32
CA SER A 241 15.77 2.74 -34.20
C SER A 241 15.33 3.98 -33.43
N GLY A 242 14.80 4.99 -34.11
CA GLY A 242 14.26 6.21 -33.52
C GLY A 242 13.03 5.98 -32.63
N ILE A 243 12.08 5.14 -33.06
CA ILE A 243 10.93 4.77 -32.23
C ILE A 243 11.38 4.16 -30.89
N HIS A 244 12.28 3.16 -30.94
CA HIS A 244 12.76 2.51 -29.72
C HIS A 244 13.46 3.53 -28.80
N ALA A 245 14.38 4.36 -29.36
CA ALA A 245 15.08 5.38 -28.61
C ALA A 245 14.12 6.44 -27.99
N ALA A 246 13.12 6.90 -28.74
CA ALA A 246 12.12 7.85 -28.28
C ALA A 246 11.28 7.27 -27.12
N ILE A 247 10.92 5.99 -27.17
CA ILE A 247 10.22 5.28 -26.07
C ILE A 247 11.12 5.20 -24.84
N GLN A 248 12.39 4.82 -24.97
CA GLN A 248 13.33 4.71 -23.85
C GLN A 248 13.56 6.07 -23.17
N LYS A 249 13.61 7.16 -23.95
CA LYS A 249 13.71 8.53 -23.44
C LYS A 249 12.37 9.12 -22.96
N GLN A 250 11.27 8.38 -23.11
CA GLN A 250 9.89 8.80 -22.80
C GLN A 250 9.44 10.06 -23.57
N GLN A 251 10.03 10.29 -24.74
CA GLN A 251 9.66 11.33 -25.71
C GLN A 251 8.58 10.87 -26.68
N LEU A 252 8.33 9.56 -26.75
CA LEU A 252 7.17 8.95 -27.39
C LEU A 252 6.50 8.00 -26.38
N ILE A 253 5.22 8.24 -26.12
CA ILE A 253 4.37 7.34 -25.32
C ILE A 253 3.32 6.78 -26.25
N PRO A 254 3.52 5.54 -26.75
CA PRO A 254 2.60 4.93 -27.71
C PRO A 254 1.24 4.67 -27.09
N LEU A 255 0.17 5.03 -27.81
CA LEU A 255 -1.20 4.77 -27.42
C LEU A 255 -1.91 3.86 -28.43
N PHE A 256 -2.58 2.85 -27.92
CA PHE A 256 -3.33 1.86 -28.71
C PHE A 256 -4.80 1.83 -28.29
N CYS A 257 -5.68 1.46 -29.22
CA CYS A 257 -7.09 1.19 -28.96
C CYS A 257 -7.38 -0.32 -29.04
N THR A 258 -8.15 -0.84 -28.09
CA THR A 258 -8.49 -2.27 -28.01
C THR A 258 -9.92 -2.50 -27.51
N SER A 259 -10.44 -3.69 -27.82
CA SER A 259 -11.47 -4.35 -27.06
C SER A 259 -10.92 -5.70 -26.60
N ALA A 260 -10.36 -5.73 -25.38
CA ALA A 260 -9.73 -6.92 -24.83
C ALA A 260 -10.75 -8.07 -24.65
N GLU A 261 -11.99 -7.77 -24.26
CA GLU A 261 -13.07 -8.75 -24.10
C GLU A 261 -13.40 -9.45 -25.43
N ASN A 262 -13.31 -8.74 -26.56
CA ASN A 262 -13.56 -9.27 -27.89
C ASN A 262 -12.26 -9.67 -28.63
N ASN A 263 -11.10 -9.55 -27.98
CA ASN A 263 -9.77 -9.83 -28.53
C ASN A 263 -9.48 -9.02 -29.82
N ILE A 264 -9.85 -7.73 -29.82
CA ILE A 264 -9.65 -6.82 -30.94
C ILE A 264 -8.52 -5.86 -30.61
N GLY A 265 -7.54 -5.70 -31.51
CA GLY A 265 -6.38 -4.83 -31.36
C GLY A 265 -5.24 -5.42 -30.56
N VAL A 266 -5.44 -6.50 -29.81
CA VAL A 266 -4.45 -7.05 -28.85
C VAL A 266 -3.21 -7.60 -29.56
N ALA A 267 -3.37 -8.35 -30.64
CA ALA A 267 -2.24 -8.89 -31.42
C ALA A 267 -1.30 -7.77 -31.93
N ARG A 268 -1.85 -6.61 -32.34
CA ARG A 268 -1.06 -5.46 -32.78
C ARG A 268 -0.28 -4.80 -31.64
N VAL A 269 -0.86 -4.73 -30.43
CA VAL A 269 -0.13 -4.30 -29.24
C VAL A 269 1.03 -5.24 -28.96
N MET A 270 0.82 -6.56 -29.06
CA MET A 270 1.88 -7.56 -28.87
C MET A 270 2.96 -7.47 -29.95
N ASP A 271 2.60 -7.26 -31.22
CA ASP A 271 3.57 -7.04 -32.31
C ASP A 271 4.47 -5.83 -32.03
N PHE A 272 3.85 -4.73 -31.56
CA PHE A 272 4.58 -3.53 -31.20
C PHE A 272 5.53 -3.77 -30.02
N ILE A 273 5.06 -4.40 -28.96
CA ILE A 273 5.89 -4.74 -27.79
C ILE A 273 7.04 -5.66 -28.19
N ALA A 274 6.80 -6.66 -29.03
CA ALA A 274 7.85 -7.58 -29.52
C ALA A 274 8.95 -6.81 -30.26
N LYS A 275 8.58 -5.86 -31.10
CA LYS A 275 9.49 -5.16 -32.01
C LYS A 275 10.18 -3.94 -31.38
N TYR A 276 9.43 -3.13 -30.58
CA TYR A 276 9.88 -1.84 -30.09
C TYR A 276 9.88 -1.72 -28.56
N GLY A 277 9.26 -2.66 -27.85
CA GLY A 277 9.16 -2.64 -26.40
C GLY A 277 10.51 -2.83 -25.72
N SER A 278 10.60 -2.32 -24.51
CA SER A 278 11.80 -2.44 -23.67
C SER A 278 12.15 -3.89 -23.36
N SER A 279 13.43 -4.15 -23.26
CA SER A 279 14.01 -5.44 -22.89
C SER A 279 15.00 -5.26 -21.73
N PRO A 280 15.43 -6.32 -21.06
CA PRO A 280 16.45 -6.21 -20.00
C PRO A 280 17.75 -5.53 -20.45
N VAL A 281 18.13 -5.61 -21.74
CA VAL A 281 19.36 -4.98 -22.26
C VAL A 281 19.29 -3.46 -22.31
N ASP A 282 18.09 -2.85 -22.27
CA ASP A 282 17.92 -1.41 -22.23
C ASP A 282 18.30 -0.86 -20.85
N ARG A 283 18.19 -1.72 -19.82
CA ARG A 283 18.65 -1.48 -18.46
C ARG A 283 20.02 -2.10 -18.19
N LYS A 284 21.06 -1.58 -18.85
CA LYS A 284 22.42 -2.15 -18.83
C LYS A 284 22.96 -2.41 -17.42
N LYS A 285 22.57 -1.60 -16.45
CA LYS A 285 23.01 -1.68 -15.06
C LYS A 285 21.95 -1.19 -14.09
N VAL A 286 21.98 -1.71 -12.88
CA VAL A 286 21.11 -1.32 -11.77
C VAL A 286 21.95 -0.92 -10.57
N LYS A 287 21.58 0.17 -9.90
CA LYS A 287 22.22 0.60 -8.66
C LYS A 287 21.95 -0.39 -7.54
N ALA A 288 22.97 -0.66 -6.73
CA ALA A 288 22.90 -1.47 -5.53
C ALA A 288 23.84 -0.89 -4.47
N VAL A 289 23.76 -1.41 -3.26
CA VAL A 289 24.67 -1.06 -2.16
C VAL A 289 25.45 -2.32 -1.79
N ASP A 290 26.77 -2.22 -1.63
CA ASP A 290 27.61 -3.34 -1.20
C ASP A 290 27.60 -3.53 0.34
N ALA A 291 28.33 -4.52 0.83
CA ALA A 291 28.42 -4.83 2.26
C ALA A 291 29.08 -3.71 3.12
N SER A 292 29.66 -2.69 2.48
CA SER A 292 30.30 -1.53 3.10
C SER A 292 29.44 -0.26 2.98
N ASP A 293 28.15 -0.41 2.63
CA ASP A 293 27.20 0.68 2.37
C ASP A 293 27.62 1.62 1.21
N LYS A 294 28.46 1.14 0.29
CA LYS A 294 28.89 1.90 -0.88
C LYS A 294 28.03 1.56 -2.10
N GLU A 295 27.63 2.60 -2.83
CA GLU A 295 26.89 2.44 -4.10
C GLU A 295 27.76 1.76 -5.16
N VAL A 296 27.21 0.71 -5.76
CA VAL A 296 27.84 -0.09 -6.82
C VAL A 296 26.84 -0.36 -7.94
N ASP A 297 27.36 -0.58 -9.14
CA ASP A 297 26.55 -0.97 -10.28
C ASP A 297 26.53 -2.51 -10.43
N VAL A 298 25.32 -3.06 -10.60
CA VAL A 298 25.10 -4.45 -11.01
C VAL A 298 24.84 -4.46 -12.51
N ALA A 299 25.83 -4.90 -13.28
CA ALA A 299 25.72 -4.99 -14.74
C ALA A 299 25.00 -6.26 -15.15
N LEU A 300 24.15 -6.17 -16.19
CA LEU A 300 23.34 -7.27 -16.70
C LEU A 300 24.19 -8.48 -17.16
N ASP A 301 25.35 -8.21 -17.73
CA ASP A 301 26.33 -9.20 -18.27
C ASP A 301 27.27 -9.78 -17.21
N SER A 302 27.14 -9.37 -15.95
CA SER A 302 27.91 -9.96 -14.84
C SER A 302 27.53 -11.43 -14.65
N SER A 303 28.55 -12.28 -14.45
CA SER A 303 28.33 -13.70 -14.13
C SER A 303 27.80 -13.96 -12.73
N ASP A 304 27.96 -13.00 -11.81
CA ASP A 304 27.46 -13.13 -10.44
C ASP A 304 25.94 -12.97 -10.39
N PRO A 305 25.21 -13.97 -9.84
CA PRO A 305 23.76 -13.89 -9.75
C PRO A 305 23.33 -12.81 -8.73
N VAL A 306 22.39 -11.97 -9.16
CA VAL A 306 21.68 -11.00 -8.30
C VAL A 306 20.20 -11.04 -8.66
N LEU A 307 19.38 -11.35 -7.66
CA LEU A 307 17.93 -11.43 -7.78
C LEU A 307 17.25 -10.47 -6.81
N TYR A 308 16.11 -9.97 -7.22
CA TYR A 308 15.21 -9.20 -6.35
C TYR A 308 13.88 -9.94 -6.19
N VAL A 309 13.52 -10.22 -4.95
CA VAL A 309 12.24 -10.84 -4.60
C VAL A 309 11.20 -9.74 -4.44
N PHE A 310 10.33 -9.60 -5.42
CA PHE A 310 9.34 -8.50 -5.45
C PHE A 310 8.00 -8.86 -4.84
N LYS A 311 7.75 -10.16 -4.60
CA LYS A 311 6.52 -10.67 -4.02
C LYS A 311 6.76 -12.02 -3.35
N THR A 312 6.16 -12.23 -2.19
CA THR A 312 6.02 -13.54 -1.55
C THR A 312 4.55 -13.82 -1.30
N MET A 313 4.15 -15.07 -1.40
CA MET A 313 2.77 -15.50 -1.19
C MET A 313 2.74 -16.93 -0.69
N SER A 314 1.95 -17.16 0.35
CA SER A 314 1.70 -18.49 0.86
C SER A 314 0.54 -19.15 0.11
N GLU A 315 0.77 -20.32 -0.45
CA GLU A 315 -0.25 -21.13 -1.14
C GLU A 315 -0.51 -22.46 -0.45
N ALA A 316 -1.78 -22.84 -0.42
CA ALA A 316 -2.19 -24.15 0.09
C ALA A 316 -1.47 -25.28 -0.67
N HIS A 317 -0.96 -26.28 0.04
CA HIS A 317 -0.26 -27.47 -0.46
C HIS A 317 1.17 -27.26 -1.00
N PHE A 318 1.61 -26.01 -1.29
CA PHE A 318 2.96 -25.73 -1.82
C PHE A 318 3.85 -24.99 -0.82
N GLY A 319 3.27 -24.30 0.15
CA GLY A 319 3.97 -23.42 1.06
C GLY A 319 4.23 -22.04 0.45
N GLU A 320 5.29 -21.39 0.89
CA GLU A 320 5.63 -20.04 0.44
C GLU A 320 6.29 -20.05 -0.94
N LEU A 321 5.73 -19.22 -1.85
CA LEU A 321 6.26 -18.90 -3.16
C LEU A 321 6.94 -17.54 -3.10
N SER A 322 8.17 -17.44 -3.57
CA SER A 322 8.92 -16.20 -3.71
C SER A 322 9.11 -15.88 -5.19
N PHE A 323 8.50 -14.79 -5.64
CA PHE A 323 8.60 -14.31 -7.02
C PHE A 323 9.79 -13.38 -7.14
N PHE A 324 10.64 -13.61 -8.13
CA PHE A 324 11.88 -12.88 -8.27
C PHE A 324 12.18 -12.50 -9.73
N ARG A 325 12.97 -11.43 -9.90
CA ARG A 325 13.62 -11.07 -11.15
C ARG A 325 15.12 -11.25 -11.03
N ILE A 326 15.74 -11.78 -12.07
CA ILE A 326 17.20 -11.93 -12.21
C ILE A 326 17.75 -10.66 -12.85
N TYR A 327 18.62 -9.93 -12.15
CA TYR A 327 19.27 -8.72 -12.66
C TYR A 327 20.63 -9.00 -13.28
N SER A 328 21.33 -10.03 -12.83
CA SER A 328 22.60 -10.48 -13.42
C SER A 328 22.85 -11.96 -13.13
N GLY A 329 23.75 -12.56 -13.88
CA GLY A 329 24.11 -13.97 -13.76
C GLY A 329 22.99 -14.93 -14.13
N SER A 330 23.18 -16.20 -13.83
CA SER A 330 22.18 -17.25 -14.01
C SER A 330 21.85 -17.92 -12.68
N VAL A 331 20.64 -18.42 -12.56
CA VAL A 331 20.13 -19.09 -11.36
C VAL A 331 19.64 -20.48 -11.72
N SER A 332 20.05 -21.46 -10.94
CA SER A 332 19.69 -22.86 -11.14
C SER A 332 19.11 -23.47 -9.87
N THR A 333 18.24 -24.46 -10.04
CA THR A 333 17.74 -25.30 -8.95
C THR A 333 18.91 -25.93 -8.19
N GLY A 334 18.87 -25.86 -6.85
CA GLY A 334 19.92 -26.37 -5.97
C GLY A 334 21.09 -25.42 -5.72
N MET A 335 21.13 -24.24 -6.37
CA MET A 335 22.15 -23.21 -6.15
C MET A 335 22.04 -22.62 -4.74
N ASP A 336 23.17 -22.35 -4.10
CA ASP A 336 23.22 -21.63 -2.84
C ASP A 336 23.47 -20.13 -3.10
N LEU A 337 22.60 -19.27 -2.57
CA LEU A 337 22.69 -17.82 -2.64
C LEU A 337 22.67 -17.21 -1.24
N TYR A 338 23.10 -15.97 -1.13
CA TYR A 338 23.12 -15.20 0.10
C TYR A 338 22.04 -14.13 0.10
N ASN A 339 21.17 -14.14 1.11
CA ASN A 339 20.21 -13.08 1.35
C ASN A 339 20.90 -11.93 2.08
N SER A 340 21.14 -10.83 1.37
CA SER A 340 21.84 -9.65 1.91
C SER A 340 21.05 -8.94 3.00
N ASP A 341 19.72 -8.92 2.91
CA ASP A 341 18.85 -8.25 3.86
C ASP A 341 18.75 -9.02 5.20
N ARG A 342 18.74 -10.37 5.11
CA ARG A 342 18.59 -11.26 6.28
C ARG A 342 19.92 -11.80 6.78
N LYS A 343 21.02 -11.55 6.06
CA LYS A 343 22.37 -12.02 6.36
C LYS A 343 22.44 -13.54 6.53
N ALA A 344 21.76 -14.27 5.65
CA ALA A 344 21.62 -15.72 5.73
C ALA A 344 21.80 -16.38 4.36
N ASN A 345 22.24 -17.65 4.35
CA ASN A 345 22.31 -18.44 3.13
C ASN A 345 20.95 -19.07 2.82
N GLU A 346 20.58 -19.04 1.55
CA GLU A 346 19.38 -19.67 0.99
C GLU A 346 19.75 -20.65 -0.11
N ARG A 347 19.09 -21.80 -0.10
CA ARG A 347 19.20 -22.76 -1.19
C ARG A 347 18.01 -22.64 -2.12
N ILE A 348 18.26 -22.39 -3.39
CA ILE A 348 17.22 -22.25 -4.40
C ILE A 348 16.54 -23.61 -4.62
N GLY A 349 15.26 -23.67 -4.28
CA GLY A 349 14.39 -24.81 -4.53
C GLY A 349 14.06 -24.98 -6.02
N GLN A 350 13.01 -25.72 -6.33
CA GLN A 350 12.53 -25.83 -7.71
C GLN A 350 12.04 -24.46 -8.21
N ILE A 351 12.55 -24.05 -9.35
CA ILE A 351 12.15 -22.83 -10.05
C ILE A 351 10.93 -23.13 -10.92
N TYR A 352 9.99 -22.20 -10.95
CA TYR A 352 8.78 -22.30 -11.77
C TYR A 352 8.56 -21.05 -12.60
N LEU A 353 8.16 -21.23 -13.83
CA LEU A 353 7.48 -20.23 -14.63
C LEU A 353 5.99 -20.37 -14.40
N LEU A 354 5.28 -19.24 -14.34
CA LEU A 354 3.92 -19.21 -13.87
C LEU A 354 2.97 -18.64 -14.94
N ASN A 355 1.80 -19.25 -15.02
CA ASN A 355 0.60 -18.69 -15.65
C ASN A 355 -0.53 -18.78 -14.63
N GLY A 356 -0.61 -17.79 -13.74
CA GLY A 356 -1.49 -17.81 -12.58
C GLY A 356 -1.22 -19.03 -11.71
N GLN A 357 -2.19 -19.94 -11.60
CA GLN A 357 -2.07 -21.19 -10.82
C GLN A 357 -1.22 -22.25 -11.53
N ASN A 358 -1.10 -22.20 -12.86
CA ASN A 358 -0.35 -23.17 -13.64
C ASN A 358 1.16 -22.93 -13.52
N ARG A 359 1.93 -23.99 -13.37
CA ARG A 359 3.38 -23.96 -13.08
C ARG A 359 4.12 -24.88 -14.04
N GLU A 360 5.17 -24.35 -14.65
CA GLU A 360 6.09 -25.11 -15.46
C GLU A 360 7.46 -25.10 -14.79
N ALA A 361 8.02 -26.28 -14.51
CA ALA A 361 9.32 -26.38 -13.87
C ALA A 361 10.44 -25.94 -14.83
N ALA A 362 11.35 -25.10 -14.33
CA ALA A 362 12.56 -24.67 -15.02
C ALA A 362 13.80 -25.05 -14.18
N ASN A 363 14.86 -25.48 -14.85
CA ASN A 363 16.10 -25.85 -14.15
C ASN A 363 17.05 -24.68 -14.00
N THR A 364 17.17 -23.85 -15.03
CA THR A 364 18.08 -22.69 -15.07
C THR A 364 17.44 -21.55 -15.83
N LEU A 365 17.59 -20.35 -15.30
CA LEU A 365 17.13 -19.10 -15.93
C LEU A 365 18.29 -18.10 -15.99
N GLY A 366 18.28 -17.26 -17.03
CA GLY A 366 19.27 -16.23 -17.29
C GLY A 366 18.88 -14.84 -16.78
N PRO A 367 19.78 -13.86 -16.96
CA PRO A 367 19.53 -12.48 -16.55
C PRO A 367 18.36 -11.87 -17.33
N GLY A 368 17.56 -11.05 -16.64
CA GLY A 368 16.36 -10.42 -17.18
C GLY A 368 15.09 -11.24 -17.00
N ASP A 369 15.17 -12.52 -16.68
CA ASP A 369 13.98 -13.36 -16.55
C ASP A 369 13.27 -13.17 -15.20
N ILE A 370 11.97 -13.50 -15.17
CA ILE A 370 11.10 -13.46 -13.99
C ILE A 370 10.53 -14.84 -13.74
N ALA A 371 10.58 -15.31 -12.50
CA ALA A 371 10.11 -16.62 -12.10
C ALA A 371 9.71 -16.65 -10.62
N ALA A 372 9.30 -17.83 -10.15
CA ALA A 372 9.11 -18.08 -8.73
C ALA A 372 9.87 -19.29 -8.24
N VAL A 373 10.19 -19.30 -6.96
CA VAL A 373 10.83 -20.41 -6.26
C VAL A 373 10.04 -20.75 -5.00
N VAL A 374 10.02 -22.01 -4.63
CA VAL A 374 9.33 -22.49 -3.42
C VAL A 374 10.31 -22.70 -2.27
N LYS A 375 9.78 -22.58 -1.03
CA LYS A 375 10.44 -23.03 0.20
C LYS A 375 11.76 -22.31 0.51
N LEU A 376 11.88 -21.03 0.22
CA LEU A 376 12.92 -20.21 0.84
C LEU A 376 12.60 -20.07 2.34
N LYS A 377 13.62 -20.03 3.20
CA LYS A 377 13.45 -20.14 4.65
C LYS A 377 13.26 -18.79 5.34
N VAL A 378 14.03 -17.79 4.88
CA VAL A 378 14.09 -16.47 5.55
C VAL A 378 13.92 -15.31 4.57
N THR A 379 13.60 -15.62 3.31
CA THR A 379 13.51 -14.62 2.24
C THR A 379 12.06 -14.18 2.07
N HIS A 380 11.83 -12.87 2.14
CA HIS A 380 10.51 -12.23 2.03
C HIS A 380 10.49 -11.15 0.96
N THR A 381 9.33 -10.58 0.72
CA THR A 381 9.11 -9.46 -0.21
C THR A 381 10.12 -8.33 0.06
N GLY A 382 10.77 -7.85 -1.01
CA GLY A 382 11.77 -6.77 -0.95
C GLY A 382 13.20 -7.23 -0.64
N ASN A 383 13.47 -8.54 -0.53
CA ASN A 383 14.81 -9.03 -0.26
C ASN A 383 15.64 -9.23 -1.54
N THR A 384 16.94 -9.09 -1.38
CA THR A 384 17.95 -9.35 -2.43
C THR A 384 18.67 -10.66 -2.15
N LEU A 385 18.70 -11.54 -3.14
CA LEU A 385 19.54 -12.74 -3.14
C LEU A 385 20.72 -12.53 -4.10
N CYS A 386 21.93 -12.82 -3.66
CA CYS A 386 23.13 -12.61 -4.46
C CYS A 386 24.18 -13.71 -4.25
N SER A 387 25.25 -13.67 -5.03
CA SER A 387 26.44 -14.49 -4.79
C SER A 387 27.05 -14.17 -3.41
N ALA A 388 27.40 -15.19 -2.65
CA ALA A 388 28.10 -15.00 -1.36
C ALA A 388 29.46 -14.29 -1.53
N LYS A 389 30.04 -14.35 -2.74
CA LYS A 389 31.32 -13.70 -3.07
C LYS A 389 31.17 -12.20 -3.33
N LYS A 390 30.04 -11.78 -3.89
CA LYS A 390 29.74 -10.38 -4.23
C LYS A 390 28.40 -9.99 -3.61
N ARG A 391 28.45 -9.62 -2.33
CA ARG A 391 27.28 -9.27 -1.57
C ARG A 391 26.81 -7.87 -1.92
N VAL A 392 25.60 -7.76 -2.44
CA VAL A 392 24.96 -6.50 -2.78
C VAL A 392 23.51 -6.52 -2.34
N THR A 393 22.94 -5.34 -2.08
CA THR A 393 21.52 -5.13 -1.75
C THR A 393 20.92 -4.16 -2.76
N LEU A 394 19.87 -4.58 -3.44
CA LEU A 394 19.13 -3.73 -4.37
C LEU A 394 18.20 -2.77 -3.60
N PRO A 395 17.95 -1.56 -4.13
CA PRO A 395 17.02 -0.61 -3.52
C PRO A 395 15.64 -1.22 -3.34
N LYS A 396 15.09 -1.06 -2.14
CA LYS A 396 13.74 -1.53 -1.80
C LYS A 396 12.67 -0.63 -2.42
N VAL A 397 11.49 -1.19 -2.58
CA VAL A 397 10.29 -0.42 -2.92
C VAL A 397 9.92 0.47 -1.73
N VAL A 398 9.68 1.74 -2.00
CA VAL A 398 9.13 2.68 -1.02
C VAL A 398 7.60 2.59 -1.12
N TYR A 399 7.00 1.98 -0.11
CA TYR A 399 5.55 1.83 -0.06
C TYR A 399 4.89 3.04 0.61
N PRO A 400 3.68 3.43 0.19
CA PRO A 400 2.91 4.44 0.89
C PRO A 400 2.55 3.98 2.30
N LYS A 401 2.55 4.91 3.26
CA LYS A 401 2.10 4.61 4.63
C LYS A 401 0.60 4.26 4.62
N PRO A 402 0.17 3.28 5.43
CA PRO A 402 -1.24 2.98 5.57
C PRO A 402 -1.97 4.13 6.27
N ASN A 403 -3.20 4.40 5.84
CA ASN A 403 -4.01 5.52 6.30
C ASN A 403 -5.40 5.12 6.80
N ILE A 404 -5.66 3.83 6.94
CA ILE A 404 -6.87 3.30 7.57
C ILE A 404 -6.47 2.34 8.69
N HIS A 405 -7.13 2.47 9.83
CA HIS A 405 -6.86 1.69 11.03
C HIS A 405 -8.13 1.01 11.53
N ALA A 406 -8.01 -0.23 11.98
CA ALA A 406 -9.07 -0.96 12.66
C ALA A 406 -8.52 -1.75 13.84
N ALA A 407 -9.31 -1.90 14.88
CA ALA A 407 -9.02 -2.86 15.94
C ALA A 407 -9.44 -4.26 15.49
N LEU A 408 -8.60 -5.24 15.74
CA LEU A 408 -8.86 -6.63 15.43
C LEU A 408 -9.24 -7.38 16.69
N VAL A 409 -10.46 -7.93 16.70
CA VAL A 409 -11.02 -8.66 17.81
C VAL A 409 -11.11 -10.14 17.45
N ALA A 410 -10.45 -11.00 18.22
CA ALA A 410 -10.59 -12.45 18.05
C ALA A 410 -11.99 -12.88 18.53
N LYS A 411 -12.73 -13.66 17.72
CA LYS A 411 -14.07 -14.18 18.11
C LYS A 411 -13.98 -15.36 19.09
N VAL A 412 -12.85 -16.03 19.11
CA VAL A 412 -12.62 -17.20 19.95
C VAL A 412 -11.51 -16.88 20.94
N LYS A 413 -11.80 -17.04 22.22
CA LYS A 413 -10.84 -16.81 23.31
C LYS A 413 -9.71 -17.85 23.25
N GLY A 414 -8.46 -17.39 23.43
CA GLY A 414 -7.26 -18.26 23.40
C GLY A 414 -6.65 -18.43 21.99
N GLU A 415 -7.10 -17.66 21.01
CA GLU A 415 -6.50 -17.66 19.67
C GLU A 415 -5.52 -16.49 19.43
N GLU A 416 -5.18 -15.73 20.47
CA GLU A 416 -4.34 -14.52 20.39
C GLU A 416 -2.97 -14.84 19.77
N ASP A 417 -2.33 -15.94 20.15
CA ASP A 417 -1.04 -16.40 19.60
C ASP A 417 -1.14 -16.76 18.11
N LYS A 418 -2.26 -17.38 17.71
CA LYS A 418 -2.51 -17.68 16.30
C LYS A 418 -2.76 -16.41 15.48
N VAL A 419 -3.49 -15.44 16.06
CA VAL A 419 -3.67 -14.11 15.45
C VAL A 419 -2.32 -13.45 15.24
N ALA A 420 -1.48 -13.39 16.28
CA ALA A 420 -0.16 -12.76 16.23
C ALA A 420 0.74 -13.41 15.15
N SER A 421 0.80 -14.74 15.13
CA SER A 421 1.59 -15.48 14.13
C SER A 421 1.06 -15.29 12.70
N GLY A 422 -0.27 -15.29 12.54
CA GLY A 422 -0.92 -15.03 11.25
C GLY A 422 -0.67 -13.61 10.74
N LEU A 423 -0.77 -12.60 11.60
CA LEU A 423 -0.46 -11.20 11.26
C LEU A 423 1.01 -11.03 10.86
N ALA A 424 1.94 -11.67 11.60
CA ALA A 424 3.35 -11.64 11.27
C ALA A 424 3.63 -12.23 9.88
N ALA A 425 3.02 -13.37 9.54
CA ALA A 425 3.15 -13.99 8.24
C ALA A 425 2.58 -13.10 7.12
N LEU A 426 1.38 -12.53 7.31
CA LEU A 426 0.77 -11.64 6.33
C LEU A 426 1.57 -10.34 6.13
N HIS A 427 2.16 -9.77 7.18
CA HIS A 427 3.02 -8.60 7.07
C HIS A 427 4.31 -8.88 6.28
N GLN A 428 4.85 -10.10 6.34
CA GLN A 428 6.00 -10.51 5.54
C GLN A 428 5.66 -10.64 4.04
N GLU A 429 4.42 -11.02 3.73
CA GLU A 429 3.91 -11.06 2.35
C GLU A 429 3.62 -9.64 1.82
N ASP A 430 2.95 -8.82 2.62
CA ASP A 430 2.54 -7.46 2.25
C ASP A 430 3.11 -6.41 3.22
N PRO A 431 4.19 -5.71 2.84
CA PRO A 431 4.80 -4.66 3.66
C PRO A 431 3.93 -3.41 3.86
N THR A 432 2.85 -3.23 3.10
CA THR A 432 1.93 -2.08 3.25
C THR A 432 0.87 -2.29 4.34
N PHE A 433 0.75 -3.50 4.84
CA PHE A 433 -0.06 -3.83 5.98
C PHE A 433 0.80 -3.79 7.25
N LEU A 434 0.37 -3.03 8.25
CA LEU A 434 1.05 -2.92 9.54
C LEU A 434 0.14 -3.39 10.66
N TYR A 435 0.72 -3.85 11.75
CA TYR A 435 -0.02 -4.18 12.97
C TYR A 435 0.76 -3.78 14.21
N VAL A 436 0.04 -3.37 15.25
CA VAL A 436 0.60 -2.98 16.55
C VAL A 436 -0.28 -3.56 17.65
N VAL A 437 0.36 -4.23 18.61
CA VAL A 437 -0.31 -4.68 19.83
C VAL A 437 -0.24 -3.56 20.86
N ASP A 438 -1.40 -2.97 21.18
CA ASP A 438 -1.55 -1.95 22.20
C ASP A 438 -1.81 -2.60 23.56
N ALA A 439 -0.75 -2.71 24.37
CA ALA A 439 -0.82 -3.31 25.69
C ALA A 439 -1.65 -2.47 26.70
N GLU A 440 -1.76 -1.15 26.51
CA GLU A 440 -2.52 -0.28 27.40
C GLU A 440 -4.03 -0.47 27.25
N LEU A 441 -4.49 -0.56 26.00
CA LEU A 441 -5.92 -0.74 25.70
C LEU A 441 -6.31 -2.19 25.42
N HIS A 442 -5.36 -3.13 25.54
CA HIS A 442 -5.55 -4.55 25.25
C HIS A 442 -6.23 -4.77 23.90
N GLN A 443 -5.67 -4.18 22.84
CA GLN A 443 -6.18 -4.32 21.47
C GLN A 443 -5.03 -4.50 20.46
N THR A 444 -5.31 -5.21 19.40
CA THR A 444 -4.42 -5.27 18.23
C THR A 444 -4.97 -4.34 17.17
N ILE A 445 -4.20 -3.32 16.82
CA ILE A 445 -4.56 -2.37 15.74
C ILE A 445 -3.89 -2.84 14.47
N ILE A 446 -4.67 -2.97 13.41
CA ILE A 446 -4.18 -3.21 12.06
C ILE A 446 -4.35 -1.95 11.20
N SER A 447 -3.37 -1.71 10.34
CA SER A 447 -3.34 -0.54 9.47
C SER A 447 -3.11 -0.98 8.03
N ALA A 448 -3.90 -0.45 7.10
CA ALA A 448 -3.90 -0.83 5.70
C ALA A 448 -4.12 0.36 4.75
N GLN A 449 -4.04 0.11 3.44
CA GLN A 449 -4.19 1.13 2.41
C GLN A 449 -5.65 1.51 2.12
N GLY A 450 -6.61 0.68 2.57
CA GLY A 450 -8.03 0.89 2.38
C GLY A 450 -8.88 -0.14 3.14
N GLU A 451 -10.19 0.08 3.18
CA GLU A 451 -11.14 -0.81 3.86
C GLU A 451 -11.14 -2.21 3.26
N LEU A 452 -11.12 -2.28 1.91
CA LEU A 452 -11.05 -3.55 1.20
C LEU A 452 -9.76 -4.32 1.53
N HIS A 453 -8.65 -3.63 1.75
CA HIS A 453 -7.40 -4.26 2.18
C HIS A 453 -7.54 -4.86 3.59
N LEU A 454 -8.16 -4.15 4.55
CA LEU A 454 -8.44 -4.69 5.89
C LEU A 454 -9.31 -5.95 5.84
N GLU A 455 -10.36 -5.93 5.02
CA GLU A 455 -11.24 -7.10 4.82
C GLU A 455 -10.49 -8.31 4.25
N VAL A 456 -9.59 -8.07 3.28
CA VAL A 456 -8.78 -9.14 2.67
C VAL A 456 -7.80 -9.72 3.68
N VAL A 457 -7.20 -8.90 4.54
CA VAL A 457 -6.34 -9.37 5.64
C VAL A 457 -7.13 -10.27 6.60
N ALA A 458 -8.32 -9.84 7.02
CA ALA A 458 -9.20 -10.64 7.89
C ALA A 458 -9.63 -11.96 7.22
N ASP A 459 -9.95 -11.93 5.91
CA ASP A 459 -10.30 -13.14 5.15
C ASP A 459 -9.10 -14.11 5.01
N ARG A 460 -7.88 -13.58 4.78
CA ARG A 460 -6.64 -14.38 4.75
C ARG A 460 -6.35 -15.02 6.11
N LEU A 461 -6.51 -14.30 7.23
CA LEU A 461 -6.38 -14.86 8.58
C LEU A 461 -7.34 -16.04 8.79
N ARG A 462 -8.61 -15.86 8.41
CA ARG A 462 -9.61 -16.91 8.52
C ARG A 462 -9.26 -18.14 7.68
N ARG A 463 -8.92 -17.96 6.40
CA ARG A 463 -8.73 -19.08 5.47
C ARG A 463 -7.42 -19.82 5.66
N ARG A 464 -6.33 -19.10 5.94
CA ARG A 464 -4.99 -19.69 6.00
C ARG A 464 -4.57 -20.11 7.40
N HIS A 465 -5.00 -19.35 8.41
CA HIS A 465 -4.61 -19.58 9.81
C HIS A 465 -5.76 -20.14 10.67
N ASN A 466 -6.95 -20.32 10.06
CA ASN A 466 -8.17 -20.76 10.75
C ASN A 466 -8.48 -19.92 11.99
N VAL A 467 -8.35 -18.60 11.88
CA VAL A 467 -8.60 -17.62 12.94
C VAL A 467 -9.77 -16.73 12.54
N HIS A 468 -10.79 -16.67 13.38
CA HIS A 468 -11.97 -15.85 13.15
C HIS A 468 -11.83 -14.53 13.89
N VAL A 469 -11.72 -13.45 13.11
CA VAL A 469 -11.56 -12.08 13.61
C VAL A 469 -12.68 -11.18 13.13
N GLU A 470 -12.92 -10.12 13.89
CA GLU A 470 -13.84 -9.04 13.55
C GLU A 470 -13.07 -7.72 13.58
N LEU A 471 -13.42 -6.83 12.65
CA LEU A 471 -12.86 -5.49 12.58
C LEU A 471 -13.79 -4.55 13.36
N ALA A 472 -13.23 -3.80 14.29
CA ALA A 472 -13.94 -2.86 15.14
C ALA A 472 -13.27 -1.49 15.13
N GLU A 473 -13.98 -0.46 15.61
CA GLU A 473 -13.38 0.86 15.81
C GLU A 473 -12.26 0.79 16.85
N PRO A 474 -11.05 1.33 16.58
CA PRO A 474 -9.96 1.36 17.55
C PRO A 474 -10.35 2.17 18.79
N ARG A 475 -10.05 1.63 19.97
CA ARG A 475 -10.20 2.38 21.22
C ARG A 475 -9.20 3.52 21.25
N VAL A 476 -9.64 4.69 21.65
CA VAL A 476 -8.81 5.89 21.75
C VAL A 476 -8.11 5.95 23.09
N ARG A 477 -6.84 6.30 23.12
CA ARG A 477 -6.04 6.48 24.35
C ARG A 477 -6.35 7.84 24.99
N TYR A 478 -7.47 7.96 25.67
CA TYR A 478 -7.75 9.16 26.48
C TYR A 478 -6.82 9.23 27.69
N ARG A 479 -6.77 10.41 28.33
CA ARG A 479 -6.03 10.64 29.58
C ARG A 479 -6.96 11.34 30.57
N GLU A 480 -6.66 11.19 31.86
CA GLU A 480 -7.36 11.90 32.93
C GLU A 480 -6.40 12.90 33.56
N THR A 481 -6.91 14.08 33.94
CA THR A 481 -6.15 15.09 34.65
C THR A 481 -7.07 15.97 35.49
N ILE A 482 -6.53 16.98 36.16
CA ILE A 482 -7.25 17.90 37.04
C ILE A 482 -7.11 19.35 36.58
N ARG A 483 -8.09 20.18 36.94
CA ARG A 483 -8.11 21.62 36.63
C ARG A 483 -7.85 22.49 37.86
N ALA A 484 -7.93 21.95 39.06
CA ALA A 484 -7.82 22.67 40.32
C ALA A 484 -7.00 21.87 41.33
N ARG A 485 -6.60 22.52 42.39
CA ARG A 485 -6.02 21.85 43.55
C ARG A 485 -7.06 21.00 44.26
N GLY A 486 -6.66 19.85 44.78
CA GLY A 486 -7.46 18.97 45.61
C GLY A 486 -6.72 18.58 46.88
N ASP A 487 -7.45 18.37 47.94
CA ASP A 487 -6.93 17.93 49.25
C ASP A 487 -7.81 16.79 49.77
N SER A 488 -7.19 15.81 50.39
CA SER A 488 -7.92 14.68 51.00
C SER A 488 -7.25 14.16 52.28
N LYS A 489 -8.04 13.52 53.10
CA LYS A 489 -7.61 12.87 54.33
C LYS A 489 -8.30 11.52 54.45
N TYR A 490 -7.62 10.48 53.97
CA TYR A 490 -8.20 9.15 53.96
C TYR A 490 -7.65 8.28 55.08
N ARG A 491 -8.55 7.60 55.84
CA ARG A 491 -8.21 6.67 56.88
C ARG A 491 -8.63 5.24 56.52
N HIS A 492 -7.65 4.38 56.37
CA HIS A 492 -7.87 2.93 56.27
C HIS A 492 -7.78 2.27 57.64
N LYS A 493 -8.91 1.68 58.09
CA LYS A 493 -8.96 0.88 59.34
C LYS A 493 -9.73 -0.42 59.09
N LYS A 494 -9.06 -1.56 59.32
CA LYS A 494 -9.70 -2.87 59.22
C LYS A 494 -9.32 -3.72 60.43
N GLN A 495 -10.31 -4.18 61.16
CA GLN A 495 -10.19 -5.08 62.31
C GLN A 495 -11.02 -6.35 62.02
N THR A 496 -10.38 -7.46 61.66
CA THR A 496 -11.04 -8.73 61.42
C THR A 496 -10.18 -9.80 62.06
N GLY A 497 -10.55 -10.32 63.25
CA GLY A 497 -10.06 -11.55 63.86
C GLY A 497 -8.57 -11.92 63.79
N GLY A 498 -7.65 -10.93 63.77
CA GLY A 498 -6.22 -11.09 63.65
C GLY A 498 -5.50 -9.75 63.70
N ALA A 499 -4.27 -9.67 63.15
CA ALA A 499 -3.51 -8.43 63.12
C ALA A 499 -4.27 -7.31 62.35
N GLY A 500 -4.59 -6.19 63.01
CA GLY A 500 -5.31 -5.04 62.44
C GLY A 500 -4.53 -4.38 61.28
N GLN A 501 -5.23 -3.56 60.51
CA GLN A 501 -4.64 -2.69 59.51
C GLN A 501 -5.05 -1.24 59.80
N PHE A 502 -4.08 -0.35 59.95
CA PHE A 502 -4.32 1.08 60.16
C PHE A 502 -3.33 1.91 59.36
N ALA A 503 -3.85 2.88 58.61
CA ALA A 503 -3.07 3.93 57.97
C ALA A 503 -3.97 5.15 57.71
N GLU A 504 -3.46 6.36 57.97
CA GLU A 504 -4.11 7.59 57.56
C GLU A 504 -3.15 8.40 56.71
N VAL A 505 -3.61 8.81 55.54
CA VAL A 505 -2.80 9.54 54.54
C VAL A 505 -3.51 10.86 54.22
N TRP A 506 -2.77 11.95 54.36
CA TRP A 506 -3.23 13.29 54.00
C TRP A 506 -2.45 13.71 52.75
N MET A 507 -3.18 14.03 51.70
CA MET A 507 -2.63 14.22 50.38
C MET A 507 -3.20 15.49 49.75
N ARG A 508 -2.36 16.28 49.10
CA ARG A 508 -2.79 17.37 48.23
C ARG A 508 -2.27 17.13 46.82
N ILE A 509 -3.03 17.57 45.85
CA ILE A 509 -2.67 17.46 44.45
C ILE A 509 -2.86 18.78 43.73
N GLU A 510 -2.03 19.02 42.72
CA GLU A 510 -2.04 20.24 41.90
C GLU A 510 -1.87 19.89 40.43
N PRO A 511 -2.53 20.65 39.51
CA PRO A 511 -2.31 20.48 38.09
C PRO A 511 -0.89 20.91 37.70
N LYS A 512 -0.29 20.17 36.75
CA LYS A 512 1.00 20.49 36.12
C LYS A 512 0.79 20.94 34.65
N PRO A 513 1.78 21.58 34.04
CA PRO A 513 1.80 21.82 32.60
C PRO A 513 1.64 20.51 31.82
N ARG A 514 1.09 20.57 30.59
CA ARG A 514 0.90 19.38 29.72
C ARG A 514 2.24 18.72 29.41
N ASP A 515 2.17 17.39 29.26
CA ASP A 515 3.30 16.52 28.93
C ASP A 515 4.43 16.46 29.99
N THR A 516 4.13 16.89 31.22
CA THR A 516 5.10 16.81 32.33
C THR A 516 4.94 15.59 33.22
N GLY A 517 3.88 14.78 32.97
CA GLY A 517 3.64 13.52 33.65
C GLY A 517 3.29 13.66 35.15
N ILE A 518 3.40 12.55 35.87
CA ILE A 518 3.13 12.48 37.32
C ILE A 518 4.40 12.81 38.10
N GLU A 519 4.23 13.63 39.15
CA GLU A 519 5.29 13.93 40.11
C GLU A 519 4.78 13.62 41.50
N PHE A 520 5.46 12.71 42.21
CA PHE A 520 5.17 12.37 43.60
C PHE A 520 6.22 12.98 44.51
N THR A 521 5.78 13.76 45.51
CA THR A 521 6.60 14.36 46.51
C THR A 521 6.11 13.99 47.92
N ASN A 522 6.99 14.09 48.93
CA ASN A 522 6.57 14.01 50.33
C ASN A 522 7.11 15.20 51.09
N SER A 523 6.26 15.86 51.84
CA SER A 523 6.58 16.98 52.73
C SER A 523 6.21 16.66 54.16
N LEU A 524 6.34 15.40 54.56
CA LEU A 524 6.09 14.96 55.92
C LEU A 524 6.98 15.71 56.94
N VAL A 525 6.34 16.26 57.98
CA VAL A 525 6.99 16.96 59.06
C VAL A 525 6.66 16.22 60.37
N GLY A 526 7.70 15.96 61.20
CA GLY A 526 7.54 15.28 62.48
C GLY A 526 7.60 13.74 62.37
N GLN A 527 7.06 13.03 63.40
CA GLN A 527 7.10 11.57 63.52
C GLN A 527 5.69 10.92 63.41
N ASN A 528 4.71 11.63 62.83
CA ASN A 528 3.33 11.14 62.69
C ASN A 528 3.24 9.91 61.81
N VAL A 529 4.11 9.82 60.80
CA VAL A 529 4.24 8.68 59.89
C VAL A 529 5.71 8.38 59.66
N ASP A 530 6.11 7.13 59.83
CA ASP A 530 7.46 6.71 59.51
C ASP A 530 7.70 6.76 58.01
N ARG A 531 8.83 7.31 57.60
CA ARG A 531 9.22 7.47 56.16
C ARG A 531 9.34 6.13 55.44
N VAL A 532 9.47 5.02 56.13
CA VAL A 532 9.48 3.68 55.55
C VAL A 532 8.20 3.40 54.76
N TYR A 533 7.08 4.03 55.12
CA TYR A 533 5.77 3.85 54.45
C TYR A 533 5.56 4.73 53.22
N VAL A 534 6.43 5.72 52.96
CA VAL A 534 6.31 6.62 51.79
C VAL A 534 6.31 5.85 50.46
N PRO A 535 7.21 4.87 50.23
CA PRO A 535 7.16 4.05 49.00
C PRO A 535 5.87 3.24 48.84
N SER A 536 5.24 2.86 49.96
CA SER A 536 3.97 2.12 49.93
C SER A 536 2.80 3.02 49.54
N VAL A 537 2.77 4.27 50.02
CA VAL A 537 1.82 5.31 49.58
C VAL A 537 2.00 5.60 48.09
N GLU A 538 3.23 5.81 47.64
CA GLU A 538 3.56 6.08 46.25
C GLU A 538 3.10 4.91 45.31
N LYS A 539 3.32 3.67 45.72
CA LYS A 539 2.81 2.51 44.98
C LYS A 539 1.28 2.52 44.85
N GLY A 540 0.57 2.91 45.93
CA GLY A 540 -0.89 3.03 45.92
C GLY A 540 -1.36 4.14 44.96
N VAL A 541 -0.72 5.30 45.00
CA VAL A 541 -0.97 6.42 44.10
C VAL A 541 -0.72 6.03 42.64
N ASN A 542 0.43 5.43 42.35
CA ASN A 542 0.80 5.01 40.99
C ASN A 542 -0.21 3.96 40.44
N GLN A 543 -0.70 3.08 41.29
CA GLN A 543 -1.77 2.15 40.92
C GLN A 543 -3.05 2.90 40.54
N ALA A 544 -3.49 3.87 41.34
CA ALA A 544 -4.67 4.67 41.05
C ALA A 544 -4.51 5.51 39.76
N CYS A 545 -3.32 6.07 39.55
CA CYS A 545 -2.99 6.79 38.32
C CYS A 545 -3.05 5.91 37.08
N THR A 546 -2.64 4.65 37.19
CA THR A 546 -2.66 3.69 36.07
C THR A 546 -4.07 3.21 35.77
N GLU A 547 -4.87 2.93 36.82
CA GLU A 547 -6.25 2.43 36.71
C GLU A 547 -7.24 3.53 36.29
N GLY A 548 -6.89 4.81 36.50
CA GLY A 548 -7.78 5.95 36.26
C GLY A 548 -8.94 6.05 37.25
N ILE A 549 -9.49 7.25 37.37
CA ILE A 549 -10.50 7.59 38.38
C ILE A 549 -11.87 7.86 37.76
N LEU A 550 -11.92 8.65 36.66
CA LEU A 550 -13.16 9.05 35.98
C LEU A 550 -13.73 7.95 35.10
N ALA A 551 -12.93 7.50 34.17
CA ALA A 551 -13.32 6.60 33.10
C ALA A 551 -12.38 5.39 32.91
N GLY A 552 -11.33 5.29 33.74
CA GLY A 552 -10.37 4.21 33.67
C GLY A 552 -9.21 4.48 32.72
N TYR A 553 -8.94 5.73 32.43
CA TYR A 553 -7.78 6.12 31.63
C TYR A 553 -6.66 6.64 32.50
N ARG A 554 -5.44 6.41 32.07
CA ARG A 554 -4.25 6.81 32.83
C ARG A 554 -4.26 8.30 33.18
N VAL A 555 -4.00 8.61 34.47
CA VAL A 555 -3.85 10.00 34.95
C VAL A 555 -2.50 10.55 34.51
N VAL A 556 -2.46 11.81 34.08
CA VAL A 556 -1.27 12.54 33.66
C VAL A 556 -1.26 13.98 34.19
N ASP A 557 -0.10 14.61 34.23
CA ASP A 557 0.11 16.02 34.51
C ASP A 557 -0.44 16.46 35.87
N VAL A 558 -0.13 15.69 36.91
CA VAL A 558 -0.50 15.95 38.30
C VAL A 558 0.71 15.87 39.20
N LYS A 559 0.89 16.90 40.03
CA LYS A 559 1.79 16.89 41.18
C LYS A 559 1.03 16.42 42.40
N ILE A 560 1.63 15.50 43.14
CA ILE A 560 1.04 14.82 44.28
C ILE A 560 2.00 14.99 45.46
N ASP A 561 1.49 15.52 46.55
CA ASP A 561 2.28 15.74 47.78
C ASP A 561 1.63 15.01 48.96
N PHE A 562 2.35 14.03 49.49
CA PHE A 562 2.00 13.38 50.74
C PHE A 562 2.57 14.22 51.91
N TYR A 563 1.72 15.04 52.55
CA TYR A 563 2.19 16.05 53.48
C TYR A 563 1.99 15.71 54.95
N ASP A 564 1.04 14.81 55.33
CA ASP A 564 0.86 14.36 56.72
C ASP A 564 0.07 13.05 56.77
N GLY A 565 -0.09 12.44 57.92
CA GLY A 565 -0.87 11.25 58.14
C GLY A 565 -0.80 10.76 59.57
N LYS A 566 -1.31 9.53 59.83
CA LYS A 566 -1.21 8.85 61.13
C LYS A 566 -0.88 7.38 60.97
N MET A 567 -0.01 6.89 61.82
CA MET A 567 0.30 5.46 61.98
C MET A 567 -0.11 4.95 63.35
N HIS A 568 -0.28 3.63 63.44
CA HIS A 568 -0.49 2.91 64.70
C HIS A 568 0.72 2.02 64.98
N PRO A 569 1.27 1.99 66.21
CA PRO A 569 2.53 1.28 66.49
C PRO A 569 2.52 -0.23 66.15
N VAL A 570 1.35 -0.87 66.18
CA VAL A 570 1.22 -2.32 65.94
C VAL A 570 0.50 -2.64 64.66
N ASP A 571 -0.53 -1.87 64.25
CA ASP A 571 -1.43 -2.21 63.13
C ASP A 571 -1.03 -1.55 61.81
N SER A 572 -0.01 -0.69 61.80
CA SER A 572 0.48 -0.07 60.57
C SER A 572 1.39 -1.03 59.81
N LYS A 573 1.06 -1.21 58.50
CA LYS A 573 1.78 -2.10 57.58
C LYS A 573 1.79 -1.46 56.15
N ASP A 574 2.73 -1.89 55.34
CA ASP A 574 2.86 -1.45 53.95
C ASP A 574 1.56 -1.53 53.17
N ILE A 575 0.83 -2.64 53.28
CA ILE A 575 -0.44 -2.84 52.60
C ILE A 575 -1.49 -1.81 53.01
N ALA A 576 -1.53 -1.43 54.32
CA ALA A 576 -2.49 -0.42 54.80
C ALA A 576 -2.19 0.95 54.21
N PHE A 577 -0.90 1.36 54.17
CA PHE A 577 -0.49 2.62 53.57
C PHE A 577 -0.66 2.64 52.04
N ARG A 578 -0.44 1.50 51.37
CA ARG A 578 -0.74 1.38 49.93
C ARG A 578 -2.23 1.61 49.64
N ILE A 579 -3.11 0.96 50.39
CA ILE A 579 -4.56 1.15 50.25
C ILE A 579 -4.96 2.59 50.61
N ALA A 580 -4.43 3.13 51.71
CA ALA A 580 -4.74 4.49 52.12
C ALA A 580 -4.27 5.53 51.07
N GLY A 581 -3.08 5.34 50.48
CA GLY A 581 -2.55 6.19 49.40
C GLY A 581 -3.44 6.15 48.15
N TYR A 582 -3.88 4.94 47.76
CA TYR A 582 -4.79 4.77 46.63
C TYR A 582 -6.08 5.57 46.80
N PHE A 583 -6.78 5.38 47.94
CA PHE A 583 -8.06 6.04 48.18
C PHE A 583 -7.90 7.54 48.47
N ALA A 584 -6.83 7.97 49.15
CA ALA A 584 -6.55 9.40 49.37
C ALA A 584 -6.39 10.10 48.03
N PHE A 585 -5.60 9.53 47.10
CA PHE A 585 -5.47 10.09 45.77
C PHE A 585 -6.82 10.15 45.04
N LYS A 586 -7.61 9.10 45.09
CA LYS A 586 -8.94 9.06 44.45
C LYS A 586 -9.87 10.14 44.98
N GLU A 587 -9.92 10.39 46.29
CA GLU A 587 -10.73 11.46 46.89
C GLU A 587 -10.20 12.86 46.49
N ALA A 588 -8.88 13.08 46.60
CA ALA A 588 -8.26 14.36 46.19
C ALA A 588 -8.52 14.66 44.72
N PHE A 589 -8.39 13.66 43.84
CA PHE A 589 -8.60 13.77 42.40
C PHE A 589 -10.07 14.14 42.08
N THR A 590 -11.01 13.53 42.77
CA THR A 590 -12.44 13.82 42.58
C THR A 590 -12.78 15.26 43.02
N ALA A 591 -12.13 15.76 44.08
CA ALA A 591 -12.31 17.13 44.55
C ALA A 591 -11.62 18.19 43.64
N ALA A 592 -10.63 17.81 42.88
CA ALA A 592 -9.78 18.68 42.07
C ALA A 592 -10.36 19.05 40.68
N ARG A 593 -11.66 18.90 40.45
CA ARG A 593 -12.33 19.15 39.17
C ARG A 593 -11.70 18.37 38.02
N PRO A 594 -11.78 17.05 38.06
CA PRO A 594 -11.15 16.21 37.05
C PRO A 594 -11.77 16.41 35.66
N CYS A 595 -10.94 16.19 34.62
CA CYS A 595 -11.33 16.24 33.21
C CYS A 595 -10.62 15.17 32.38
N LEU A 596 -11.21 14.86 31.22
CA LEU A 596 -10.60 14.00 30.20
C LEU A 596 -9.81 14.82 29.20
N LEU A 597 -8.70 14.24 28.75
CA LEU A 597 -7.91 14.72 27.63
C LEU A 597 -8.09 13.76 26.44
N GLU A 598 -8.25 14.33 25.26
CA GLU A 598 -8.29 13.58 24.00
C GLU A 598 -7.01 13.78 23.19
N PRO A 599 -6.53 12.72 22.50
CA PRO A 599 -5.38 12.86 21.62
C PRO A 599 -5.78 13.63 20.37
N ILE A 600 -4.96 14.61 20.00
CA ILE A 600 -5.07 15.41 18.79
C ILE A 600 -4.00 14.95 17.82
N ASN A 601 -4.42 14.66 16.59
CA ASN A 601 -3.50 14.36 15.48
C ASN A 601 -3.31 15.59 14.62
N THR A 602 -2.10 15.82 14.17
CA THR A 602 -1.81 16.68 13.02
C THR A 602 -2.13 15.89 11.77
N VAL A 603 -3.01 16.43 10.95
CA VAL A 603 -3.41 15.84 9.67
C VAL A 603 -2.93 16.74 8.55
N GLU A 604 -2.17 16.17 7.61
CA GLU A 604 -1.78 16.82 6.37
C GLU A 604 -2.57 16.21 5.22
N ILE A 605 -3.35 17.04 4.50
CA ILE A 605 -4.31 16.60 3.48
C ILE A 605 -3.94 17.24 2.16
N ARG A 606 -3.62 16.43 1.16
CA ARG A 606 -3.31 16.88 -0.20
C ARG A 606 -4.48 16.56 -1.12
N ILE A 607 -5.07 17.60 -1.71
CA ILE A 607 -6.29 17.52 -2.52
C ILE A 607 -6.21 18.43 -3.74
N PRO A 608 -6.96 18.16 -4.83
CA PRO A 608 -7.15 19.11 -5.92
C PRO A 608 -7.86 20.37 -5.43
N GLU A 609 -7.55 21.51 -6.06
CA GLU A 609 -8.07 22.82 -5.67
C GLU A 609 -9.61 22.88 -5.71
N ASP A 610 -10.24 22.25 -6.68
CA ASP A 610 -11.70 22.18 -6.85
C ASP A 610 -12.43 21.49 -5.69
N CYS A 611 -11.72 20.70 -4.88
CA CYS A 611 -12.28 19.99 -3.74
C CYS A 611 -12.11 20.71 -2.39
N MET A 612 -11.35 21.81 -2.34
CA MET A 612 -10.93 22.48 -1.11
C MET A 612 -12.11 22.84 -0.19
N GLY A 613 -13.14 23.49 -0.72
CA GLY A 613 -14.30 23.93 0.09
C GLY A 613 -15.04 22.76 0.76
N LYS A 614 -15.20 21.63 0.06
CA LYS A 614 -15.87 20.44 0.59
C LYS A 614 -15.06 19.81 1.73
N VAL A 615 -13.75 19.71 1.55
CA VAL A 615 -12.85 19.11 2.53
C VAL A 615 -12.71 19.98 3.78
N MET A 616 -12.62 21.31 3.62
CA MET A 616 -12.62 22.23 4.77
C MET A 616 -13.91 22.15 5.57
N GLY A 617 -15.06 22.03 4.89
CA GLY A 617 -16.36 21.83 5.55
C GLY A 617 -16.42 20.53 6.37
N ASP A 618 -15.92 19.43 5.80
CA ASP A 618 -15.85 18.14 6.51
C ASP A 618 -14.89 18.20 7.70
N LEU A 619 -13.70 18.79 7.56
CA LEU A 619 -12.77 18.99 8.67
C LEU A 619 -13.40 19.79 9.82
N SER A 620 -14.15 20.84 9.51
CA SER A 620 -14.83 21.64 10.51
C SER A 620 -15.89 20.82 11.26
N SER A 621 -16.62 19.95 10.55
CA SER A 621 -17.58 19.03 11.17
C SER A 621 -16.94 18.02 12.11
N ARG A 622 -15.67 17.67 11.88
CA ARG A 622 -14.83 16.79 12.71
C ARG A 622 -14.05 17.53 13.80
N ARG A 623 -14.47 18.72 14.15
CA ARG A 623 -13.78 19.59 15.14
C ARG A 623 -12.33 19.92 14.75
N GLY A 624 -12.00 19.83 13.46
CA GLY A 624 -10.68 20.13 12.95
C GLY A 624 -10.35 21.62 13.02
N LYS A 625 -9.17 21.94 13.55
CA LYS A 625 -8.61 23.30 13.62
C LYS A 625 -7.54 23.44 12.52
N ILE A 626 -7.85 24.20 11.46
CA ILE A 626 -6.91 24.43 10.35
C ILE A 626 -5.73 25.25 10.87
N GLN A 627 -4.51 24.78 10.62
CA GLN A 627 -3.25 25.39 11.05
C GLN A 627 -2.57 26.16 9.91
N GLY A 628 -2.77 25.72 8.66
CA GLY A 628 -2.17 26.33 7.48
C GLY A 628 -2.62 25.67 6.20
N MET A 629 -2.34 26.36 5.10
CA MET A 629 -2.60 25.87 3.75
C MET A 629 -1.43 26.26 2.86
N ASP A 630 -0.99 25.32 2.04
CA ASP A 630 0.10 25.48 1.08
C ASP A 630 -0.37 24.99 -0.31
N SER A 631 0.25 25.50 -1.37
CA SER A 631 0.01 25.06 -2.75
C SER A 631 1.16 24.16 -3.22
N ASP A 632 0.84 23.01 -3.77
CA ASP A 632 1.79 22.06 -4.35
C ASP A 632 1.38 21.76 -5.82
N GLY A 633 1.75 22.65 -6.71
CA GLY A 633 1.37 22.60 -8.11
C GLY A 633 -0.15 22.71 -8.31
N ALA A 634 -0.77 21.69 -8.88
CA ALA A 634 -2.23 21.60 -9.05
C ALA A 634 -2.98 21.11 -7.81
N PHE A 635 -2.28 20.90 -6.69
CA PHE A 635 -2.85 20.42 -5.44
C PHE A 635 -2.73 21.47 -4.35
N GLN A 636 -3.67 21.42 -3.41
CA GLN A 636 -3.65 22.19 -2.17
C GLN A 636 -3.31 21.25 -1.01
N VAL A 637 -2.46 21.71 -0.10
CA VAL A 637 -2.07 20.97 1.11
C VAL A 637 -2.66 21.69 2.31
N ILE A 638 -3.58 21.05 3.01
CA ILE A 638 -4.22 21.57 4.22
C ILE A 638 -3.59 20.87 5.42
N LYS A 639 -3.12 21.66 6.40
CA LYS A 639 -2.66 21.16 7.70
C LYS A 639 -3.70 21.51 8.76
N ALA A 640 -4.12 20.52 9.54
CA ALA A 640 -5.13 20.70 10.57
C ALA A 640 -4.82 19.84 11.82
N HIS A 641 -5.28 20.31 12.99
CA HIS A 641 -5.35 19.51 14.21
C HIS A 641 -6.75 18.95 14.37
N VAL A 642 -6.86 17.63 14.45
CA VAL A 642 -8.15 16.94 14.52
C VAL A 642 -8.11 15.90 15.65
N PRO A 643 -9.17 15.78 16.49
CA PRO A 643 -9.25 14.72 17.48
C PRO A 643 -9.16 13.33 16.82
N ALA A 644 -8.34 12.44 17.36
CA ALA A 644 -8.09 11.13 16.77
C ALA A 644 -9.37 10.28 16.58
N LYS A 645 -10.35 10.41 17.49
CA LYS A 645 -11.64 9.73 17.36
C LYS A 645 -12.40 10.16 16.10
N ASP A 646 -12.35 11.44 15.74
CA ASP A 646 -13.11 11.99 14.62
C ASP A 646 -12.46 11.70 13.26
N LEU A 647 -11.25 11.11 13.25
CA LEU A 647 -10.54 10.65 12.03
C LEU A 647 -10.92 9.22 11.62
N TYR A 648 -11.69 8.51 12.43
CA TYR A 648 -12.15 7.19 12.04
C TYR A 648 -12.96 7.27 10.73
N HIS A 649 -12.68 6.40 9.75
CA HIS A 649 -13.20 6.42 8.38
C HIS A 649 -12.93 7.72 7.58
N TYR A 650 -12.04 8.61 8.06
CA TYR A 650 -11.75 9.85 7.33
C TYR A 650 -11.18 9.59 5.93
N SER A 651 -10.33 8.59 5.76
CA SER A 651 -9.78 8.21 4.45
C SER A 651 -10.87 7.93 3.41
N SER A 652 -11.89 7.18 3.78
CA SER A 652 -13.03 6.84 2.91
C SER A 652 -13.88 8.06 2.58
N THR A 653 -14.11 8.92 3.57
CA THR A 653 -14.82 10.21 3.37
C THR A 653 -14.03 11.11 2.42
N LEU A 654 -12.72 11.27 2.65
CA LEU A 654 -11.85 12.09 1.81
C LEU A 654 -11.83 11.59 0.36
N ARG A 655 -11.71 10.29 0.16
CA ARG A 655 -11.78 9.67 -1.18
C ARG A 655 -13.12 9.98 -1.87
N SER A 656 -14.23 9.90 -1.15
CA SER A 656 -15.56 10.23 -1.67
C SER A 656 -15.65 11.71 -2.07
N LEU A 657 -15.19 12.63 -1.21
CA LEU A 657 -15.26 14.08 -1.45
C LEU A 657 -14.38 14.54 -2.63
N THR A 658 -13.30 13.81 -2.91
CA THR A 658 -12.29 14.19 -3.90
C THR A 658 -12.26 13.29 -5.14
N GLY A 659 -13.25 12.40 -5.29
CA GLY A 659 -13.27 11.41 -6.36
C GLY A 659 -12.03 10.48 -6.33
N GLY A 660 -11.52 10.17 -5.12
CA GLY A 660 -10.35 9.32 -4.91
C GLY A 660 -8.98 10.01 -5.06
N ARG A 661 -8.94 11.31 -5.42
CA ARG A 661 -7.69 12.05 -5.65
C ARG A 661 -7.05 12.58 -4.36
N GLY A 662 -7.82 12.74 -3.28
CA GLY A 662 -7.32 13.20 -1.98
C GLY A 662 -6.52 12.13 -1.25
N VAL A 663 -5.45 12.55 -0.60
CA VAL A 663 -4.65 11.75 0.33
C VAL A 663 -4.48 12.51 1.62
N HIS A 664 -4.42 11.79 2.72
CA HIS A 664 -4.02 12.40 3.99
C HIS A 664 -2.94 11.56 4.68
N MET A 665 -2.20 12.22 5.53
CA MET A 665 -1.31 11.62 6.51
C MET A 665 -1.70 12.15 7.88
N GLU A 666 -1.63 11.31 8.89
CA GLU A 666 -1.92 11.69 10.27
C GLU A 666 -0.77 11.26 11.19
N GLU A 667 -0.49 12.12 12.17
CA GLU A 667 0.52 11.88 13.19
C GLU A 667 0.04 12.45 14.52
N PHE A 668 0.27 11.70 15.61
CA PHE A 668 -0.04 12.21 16.95
C PHE A 668 0.70 13.52 17.23
N SER A 669 0.01 14.52 17.72
CA SER A 669 0.57 15.84 18.08
C SER A 669 0.66 16.01 19.60
N HIS A 670 -0.48 16.10 20.27
CA HIS A 670 -0.57 16.41 21.70
C HIS A 670 -1.92 15.99 22.28
N TYR A 671 -2.08 16.20 23.58
CA TYR A 671 -3.36 16.04 24.27
C TYR A 671 -4.04 17.38 24.52
N GLU A 672 -5.32 17.51 24.17
CA GLU A 672 -6.17 18.67 24.52
C GLU A 672 -7.31 18.25 25.46
N GLU A 673 -7.84 19.21 26.19
CA GLU A 673 -9.00 19.00 27.05
C GLU A 673 -10.25 18.74 26.19
N MET A 674 -10.92 17.65 26.49
CA MET A 674 -12.13 17.24 25.77
C MET A 674 -13.32 18.15 26.13
N PRO A 675 -14.14 18.60 25.15
CA PRO A 675 -15.39 19.28 25.41
C PRO A 675 -16.30 18.46 26.34
N ARG A 676 -17.03 19.18 27.22
CA ARG A 676 -17.83 18.55 28.28
C ARG A 676 -18.82 17.50 27.79
N ASP A 677 -19.56 17.81 26.71
CA ASP A 677 -20.59 16.92 26.16
C ASP A 677 -19.95 15.61 25.60
N ALA A 678 -18.75 15.71 25.03
CA ALA A 678 -17.97 14.54 24.54
C ALA A 678 -17.40 13.73 25.71
N ALA A 679 -16.91 14.40 26.76
CA ALA A 679 -16.36 13.76 27.94
C ALA A 679 -17.43 12.96 28.70
N GLU A 680 -18.64 13.52 28.86
CA GLU A 680 -19.77 12.83 29.51
C GLU A 680 -20.14 11.54 28.81
N LYS A 681 -20.16 11.51 27.46
CA LYS A 681 -20.38 10.28 26.66
C LYS A 681 -19.32 9.22 26.91
N VAL A 682 -18.03 9.61 26.88
CA VAL A 682 -16.91 8.70 27.12
C VAL A 682 -16.97 8.11 28.53
N ILE A 683 -17.30 8.92 29.54
CA ILE A 683 -17.44 8.47 30.93
C ILE A 683 -18.61 7.47 31.06
N GLU A 684 -19.74 7.72 30.41
CA GLU A 684 -20.89 6.80 30.40
C GLU A 684 -20.55 5.47 29.73
N GLU A 685 -19.89 5.51 28.58
CA GLU A 685 -19.42 4.30 27.89
C GLU A 685 -18.45 3.48 28.75
N ALA A 686 -17.54 4.16 29.45
CA ALA A 686 -16.60 3.51 30.36
C ALA A 686 -17.31 2.87 31.57
N LYS A 687 -18.34 3.52 32.11
CA LYS A 687 -19.19 2.94 33.20
C LYS A 687 -19.93 1.70 32.71
N LYS A 688 -20.53 1.72 31.53
CA LYS A 688 -21.22 0.57 30.93
C LYS A 688 -20.26 -0.61 30.72
N ARG A 689 -19.04 -0.37 30.24
CA ARG A 689 -18.00 -1.41 30.11
C ARG A 689 -17.58 -2.04 31.44
N LYS A 690 -17.45 -1.23 32.50
CA LYS A 690 -17.15 -1.76 33.85
C LYS A 690 -18.31 -2.57 34.43
N ALA A 691 -19.56 -2.24 34.09
CA ALA A 691 -20.75 -2.95 34.57
C ALA A 691 -21.03 -4.25 33.82
N SER A 692 -20.64 -4.34 32.57
CA SER A 692 -20.71 -5.55 31.74
C SER A 692 -19.32 -5.83 31.20
N PRO A 693 -18.44 -6.47 31.96
CA PRO A 693 -17.13 -6.84 31.43
C PRO A 693 -17.35 -7.81 30.26
N GLU A 694 -17.08 -7.34 29.05
CA GLU A 694 -16.97 -8.21 27.89
C GLU A 694 -15.96 -9.32 28.24
N PRO A 695 -16.23 -10.58 27.90
CA PRO A 695 -15.26 -11.64 28.09
C PRO A 695 -14.01 -11.31 27.28
N HIS A 696 -12.91 -11.06 28.01
CA HIS A 696 -11.57 -10.86 27.45
C HIS A 696 -11.07 -12.10 26.74
#